data_7d1693de4fe0f74870ec61deb231210b
#
_entry.id   7d1693de4fe0f74870ec61deb231210b
#
_cell.length_a   1.000
_cell.length_b   1.000
_cell.length_c   1.000
_cell.angle_alpha   90.00
_cell.angle_beta   90.00
_cell.angle_gamma   90.00
#
_symmetry.space_group_name_H-M   'P 1'
#
loop_
_entity.id
_entity.type
_entity.pdbx_description
1 polymer ?
#
loop_
_entity_poly.entity_id
_entity_poly.type
_entity_poly.pdbx_seq_one_letter_code
_entity_poly.pdbx_strand_id
1 'polypeptide(L)'
;MNFHLTSKYKPTGDQPEAIRQLTDGIERGDRAQVLLGVTGSGKTYTIANVIANVNKPTLILSHNKTLAAQLYEEMRGFFPDNCVEYYVSYYDYYQPEAYLPTTDTYIEKDLAINDEIDRLRLRAVSNLMSGRNDVIVVSSISCIYGMGSPVALNENIIEIHRGQIIDRNALLRKLVGALYVRNDIELKRGCFRVKGDTVDISIAYSDTILRIIFWDDEIDSIEELDDVTFLRTAQFDEYKLYPANLFMTTEEQTNLAIRHIQNDLVKQIAFFEELGDGVKAQRIKERVEYDMEMIKELGHCSGIENYSRYFDGRQAGERPYCLLDFFPKDFLMVIDESHVTVPQIGGMYGGDRARKTNLVEYGFRLPAAFDNRPLTFDEFKQMTHQIIYVSATPADYELNECEGVVVEQLIRPTGLLDPEIEVRPTENQIDDLMEQIVQRTERKERVLVTTLTKRMAEEMSEYLLNHGIQTAYIHSDVTTLDRIKILEKLRNGTFDVLVGVNLLREGLDLPEVSLVAILDADKEGFLRSHRSLTQTAGRAARNVNGKVIMYADHITASMQLTIDETQRRRTKQLQYNEAHGITPTQIKKALKNSLSYGDSSDARELQRESTAKDLPTVAFAADPIVERMTRQQLEKCIEETTRLMKESAKKLDFMQAAQYRDEIIKLQKELELK
;
A
#
# COMPACT_ATOMS: atom_id res chain seq x y z
N MET A 1 12.65 -23.48 8.48
CA MET A 1 13.77 -22.57 8.74
C MET A 1 13.38 -21.70 9.92
N ASN A 2 14.35 -21.25 10.72
CA ASN A 2 14.08 -20.36 11.85
C ASN A 2 14.40 -18.92 11.46
N PHE A 3 13.75 -17.96 12.11
CA PHE A 3 14.12 -16.56 11.95
C PHE A 3 15.50 -16.28 12.53
N HIS A 4 16.31 -15.55 11.76
CA HIS A 4 17.64 -15.13 12.16
C HIS A 4 17.72 -13.59 12.16
N LEU A 5 17.65 -12.98 13.36
CA LEU A 5 17.70 -11.54 13.51
C LEU A 5 19.13 -11.03 13.33
N THR A 6 19.34 -10.16 12.36
CA THR A 6 20.61 -9.45 12.13
C THR A 6 20.47 -7.99 12.53
N SER A 7 21.21 -7.52 13.51
CA SER A 7 21.16 -6.13 13.95
C SER A 7 22.48 -5.66 14.54
N LYS A 8 22.82 -4.40 14.26
CA LYS A 8 23.92 -3.67 14.92
C LYS A 8 23.54 -3.15 16.31
N TYR A 9 22.24 -3.17 16.63
CA TYR A 9 21.68 -2.65 17.88
C TYR A 9 21.50 -3.79 18.88
N LYS A 10 21.58 -3.43 20.17
CA LYS A 10 21.19 -4.30 21.27
C LYS A 10 19.95 -3.70 21.95
N PRO A 11 19.03 -4.51 22.48
CA PRO A 11 17.89 -4.01 23.23
C PRO A 11 18.32 -3.12 24.41
N THR A 12 17.74 -1.94 24.53
CA THR A 12 18.04 -0.95 25.56
C THR A 12 16.75 -0.32 26.14
N GLY A 13 16.86 0.33 27.29
CA GLY A 13 15.72 0.96 27.94
C GLY A 13 14.67 -0.04 28.38
N ASP A 14 13.42 0.19 27.98
CA ASP A 14 12.28 -0.69 28.25
C ASP A 14 12.25 -1.91 27.30
N GLN A 15 13.04 -1.92 26.20
CA GLN A 15 12.97 -2.96 25.17
C GLN A 15 13.20 -4.38 25.69
N PRO A 16 14.24 -4.68 26.52
CA PRO A 16 14.46 -6.04 27.00
C PRO A 16 13.26 -6.61 27.74
N GLU A 17 12.64 -5.80 28.60
CA GLU A 17 11.48 -6.21 29.38
C GLU A 17 10.22 -6.33 28.49
N ALA A 18 10.03 -5.41 27.55
CA ALA A 18 8.93 -5.48 26.58
C ALA A 18 9.03 -6.73 25.70
N ILE A 19 10.23 -7.06 25.19
CA ILE A 19 10.48 -8.28 24.41
C ILE A 19 10.13 -9.51 25.24
N ARG A 20 10.59 -9.57 26.49
CA ARG A 20 10.33 -10.71 27.39
C ARG A 20 8.82 -10.86 27.63
N GLN A 21 8.12 -9.80 28.05
CA GLN A 21 6.69 -9.85 28.38
C GLN A 21 5.85 -10.28 27.18
N LEU A 22 6.12 -9.72 25.99
CA LEU A 22 5.39 -10.07 24.77
C LEU A 22 5.67 -11.52 24.35
N THR A 23 6.92 -11.98 24.44
CA THR A 23 7.29 -13.36 24.12
C THR A 23 6.60 -14.34 25.09
N ASP A 24 6.73 -14.10 26.41
CA ASP A 24 6.11 -14.93 27.44
C ASP A 24 4.56 -14.99 27.25
N GLY A 25 3.92 -13.88 26.85
CA GLY A 25 2.50 -13.83 26.58
C GLY A 25 2.10 -14.70 25.39
N ILE A 26 2.85 -14.65 24.29
CA ILE A 26 2.61 -15.52 23.13
C ILE A 26 2.79 -16.99 23.50
N GLU A 27 3.82 -17.33 24.25
CA GLU A 27 4.10 -18.70 24.69
C GLU A 27 3.03 -19.24 25.64
N ARG A 28 2.45 -18.39 26.50
CA ARG A 28 1.28 -18.74 27.35
C ARG A 28 0.01 -18.95 26.54
N GLY A 29 -0.06 -18.47 25.32
CA GLY A 29 -1.26 -18.52 24.47
C GLY A 29 -2.18 -17.31 24.64
N ASP A 30 -1.69 -16.17 25.14
CA ASP A 30 -2.47 -14.95 25.26
C ASP A 30 -2.96 -14.54 23.88
N ARG A 31 -4.28 -14.28 23.77
CA ARG A 31 -4.91 -13.94 22.48
C ARG A 31 -4.55 -12.54 22.00
N ALA A 32 -4.46 -11.60 22.90
CA ALA A 32 -4.21 -10.21 22.58
C ALA A 32 -3.24 -9.58 23.58
N GLN A 33 -2.32 -8.80 23.08
CA GLN A 33 -1.36 -8.01 23.87
C GLN A 33 -1.25 -6.61 23.28
N VAL A 34 -0.98 -5.61 24.10
CA VAL A 34 -0.76 -4.22 23.67
C VAL A 34 0.68 -3.82 23.96
N LEU A 35 1.40 -3.39 22.95
CA LEU A 35 2.66 -2.67 23.08
C LEU A 35 2.39 -1.17 23.00
N LEU A 36 2.38 -0.49 24.14
CA LEU A 36 2.32 0.97 24.23
C LEU A 36 3.72 1.51 24.05
N GLY A 37 4.06 1.92 22.82
CA GLY A 37 5.40 2.42 22.51
C GLY A 37 5.39 3.81 21.93
N VAL A 38 6.10 4.75 22.57
CA VAL A 38 6.22 6.12 22.07
C VAL A 38 6.98 6.18 20.74
N THR A 39 6.78 7.24 19.99
CA THR A 39 7.52 7.48 18.74
C THR A 39 9.03 7.56 19.03
N GLY A 40 9.83 6.77 18.30
CA GLY A 40 11.29 6.73 18.47
C GLY A 40 11.80 5.80 19.58
N SER A 41 10.92 5.03 20.24
CA SER A 41 11.36 4.02 21.24
C SER A 41 11.91 2.72 20.61
N GLY A 42 11.78 2.55 19.28
CA GLY A 42 12.26 1.36 18.58
C GLY A 42 11.25 0.19 18.61
N LYS A 43 9.94 0.49 18.53
CA LYS A 43 8.86 -0.53 18.48
C LYS A 43 9.10 -1.62 17.45
N THR A 44 9.49 -1.23 16.22
CA THR A 44 9.78 -2.18 15.13
C THR A 44 10.88 -3.17 15.49
N TYR A 45 11.94 -2.68 16.16
CA TYR A 45 13.03 -3.52 16.61
C TYR A 45 12.59 -4.48 17.74
N THR A 46 11.75 -4.02 18.65
CA THR A 46 11.14 -4.88 19.69
C THR A 46 10.32 -5.99 19.07
N ILE A 47 9.44 -5.67 18.11
CA ILE A 47 8.63 -6.66 17.39
C ILE A 47 9.52 -7.63 16.61
N ALA A 48 10.58 -7.16 15.95
CA ALA A 48 11.53 -8.06 15.26
C ALA A 48 12.19 -9.07 16.23
N ASN A 49 12.57 -8.65 17.44
CA ASN A 49 13.08 -9.55 18.46
C ASN A 49 12.02 -10.56 18.94
N VAL A 50 10.77 -10.13 19.12
CA VAL A 50 9.67 -11.05 19.49
C VAL A 50 9.46 -12.08 18.39
N ILE A 51 9.40 -11.68 17.11
CA ILE A 51 9.27 -12.59 15.97
C ILE A 51 10.39 -13.63 15.95
N ALA A 52 11.65 -13.19 16.15
CA ALA A 52 12.79 -14.09 16.20
C ALA A 52 12.71 -15.10 17.37
N ASN A 53 12.20 -14.68 18.53
CA ASN A 53 12.06 -15.54 19.69
C ASN A 53 10.96 -16.59 19.53
N VAL A 54 9.76 -16.16 19.05
CA VAL A 54 8.60 -17.06 18.95
C VAL A 54 8.62 -17.93 17.68
N ASN A 55 9.37 -17.52 16.68
CA ASN A 55 9.60 -18.27 15.44
C ASN A 55 8.32 -18.71 14.72
N LYS A 56 7.32 -17.83 14.62
CA LYS A 56 6.05 -18.05 13.94
C LYS A 56 5.94 -17.22 12.66
N PRO A 57 5.33 -17.74 11.58
CA PRO A 57 4.94 -16.91 10.45
C PRO A 57 4.17 -15.68 10.93
N THR A 58 4.50 -14.51 10.42
CA THR A 58 3.98 -13.25 10.97
C THR A 58 3.35 -12.39 9.89
N LEU A 59 2.15 -11.87 10.16
CA LEU A 59 1.50 -10.84 9.37
C LEU A 59 1.57 -9.51 10.12
N ILE A 60 2.20 -8.50 9.51
CA ILE A 60 2.25 -7.13 10.04
C ILE A 60 1.29 -6.28 9.24
N LEU A 61 0.26 -5.75 9.90
CA LEU A 61 -0.73 -4.87 9.28
C LEU A 61 -0.44 -3.40 9.58
N SER A 62 -0.50 -2.58 8.53
CA SER A 62 -0.42 -1.13 8.62
C SER A 62 -1.61 -0.47 7.91
N HIS A 63 -2.04 0.70 8.38
CA HIS A 63 -3.22 1.39 7.86
C HIS A 63 -3.02 2.04 6.48
N ASN A 64 -1.78 2.18 6.00
CA ASN A 64 -1.50 2.73 4.66
C ASN A 64 -0.27 2.11 3.99
N LYS A 65 -0.15 2.30 2.66
CA LYS A 65 0.94 1.74 1.84
C LYS A 65 2.33 2.27 2.23
N THR A 66 2.43 3.55 2.58
CA THR A 66 3.71 4.21 2.88
C THR A 66 4.33 3.66 4.16
N LEU A 67 3.52 3.51 5.22
CA LEU A 67 4.00 2.88 6.46
C LEU A 67 4.30 1.40 6.27
N ALA A 68 3.47 0.68 5.52
CA ALA A 68 3.75 -0.71 5.19
C ALA A 68 5.08 -0.86 4.45
N ALA A 69 5.39 0.05 3.51
CA ALA A 69 6.67 0.09 2.82
C ALA A 69 7.85 0.33 3.76
N GLN A 70 7.74 1.29 4.66
CA GLN A 70 8.77 1.57 5.66
C GLN A 70 9.00 0.34 6.56
N LEU A 71 7.95 -0.28 7.08
CA LEU A 71 8.04 -1.48 7.92
C LEU A 71 8.66 -2.65 7.16
N TYR A 72 8.32 -2.82 5.88
CA TYR A 72 8.90 -3.84 5.02
C TYR A 72 10.41 -3.67 4.88
N GLU A 73 10.90 -2.46 4.58
CA GLU A 73 12.33 -2.18 4.50
C GLU A 73 13.06 -2.38 5.83
N GLU A 74 12.45 -1.95 6.94
CA GLU A 74 13.01 -2.18 8.28
C GLU A 74 13.10 -3.68 8.58
N MET A 75 12.05 -4.46 8.32
CA MET A 75 12.04 -5.92 8.54
C MET A 75 13.03 -6.65 7.64
N ARG A 76 13.15 -6.28 6.35
CA ARG A 76 14.20 -6.81 5.46
C ARG A 76 15.61 -6.57 6.00
N GLY A 77 15.83 -5.39 6.60
CA GLY A 77 17.09 -5.06 7.23
C GLY A 77 17.39 -5.92 8.45
N PHE A 78 16.36 -6.31 9.21
CA PHE A 78 16.50 -7.18 10.39
C PHE A 78 16.56 -8.67 10.05
N PHE A 79 15.96 -9.10 8.94
CA PHE A 79 15.87 -10.49 8.52
C PHE A 79 16.35 -10.69 7.08
N PRO A 80 17.64 -10.40 6.78
CA PRO A 80 18.17 -10.45 5.42
C PRO A 80 18.16 -11.88 4.82
N ASP A 81 18.23 -12.92 5.66
CA ASP A 81 18.29 -14.33 5.24
C ASP A 81 16.93 -15.03 5.29
N ASN A 82 15.87 -14.35 5.76
CA ASN A 82 14.53 -14.89 5.88
C ASN A 82 13.58 -14.28 4.84
N CYS A 83 12.39 -14.85 4.73
CA CYS A 83 11.41 -14.43 3.76
C CYS A 83 10.60 -13.24 4.31
N VAL A 84 10.91 -12.04 3.86
CA VAL A 84 10.13 -10.83 4.17
C VAL A 84 9.43 -10.37 2.90
N GLU A 85 8.11 -10.27 2.94
CA GLU A 85 7.24 -10.01 1.80
C GLU A 85 6.40 -8.76 1.96
N TYR A 86 6.05 -8.12 0.84
CA TYR A 86 5.25 -6.92 0.78
C TYR A 86 3.91 -7.18 0.08
N TYR A 87 2.80 -6.92 0.77
CA TYR A 87 1.47 -7.20 0.24
C TYR A 87 0.54 -6.00 0.45
N VAL A 88 0.39 -5.15 -0.56
CA VAL A 88 -0.49 -3.98 -0.53
C VAL A 88 -1.41 -3.97 -1.75
N SER A 89 -2.33 -3.01 -1.82
CA SER A 89 -3.16 -2.83 -3.02
C SER A 89 -2.27 -2.54 -4.24
N TYR A 90 -2.44 -3.31 -5.31
CA TYR A 90 -1.65 -3.19 -6.55
C TYR A 90 -2.12 -2.10 -7.50
N TYR A 91 -3.09 -1.28 -7.09
CA TYR A 91 -3.54 -0.14 -7.87
C TYR A 91 -2.72 1.11 -7.55
N ASP A 92 -2.15 1.77 -8.56
CA ASP A 92 -1.59 3.12 -8.44
C ASP A 92 -2.71 4.15 -8.38
N TYR A 93 -3.75 3.92 -9.16
CA TYR A 93 -4.99 4.66 -9.14
C TYR A 93 -6.18 3.69 -9.10
N TYR A 94 -7.19 4.01 -8.30
CA TYR A 94 -8.40 3.21 -8.19
C TYR A 94 -9.63 4.07 -7.94
N GLN A 95 -10.53 4.12 -8.93
CA GLN A 95 -11.87 4.68 -8.79
C GLN A 95 -12.87 3.52 -8.80
N PRO A 96 -13.52 3.25 -7.66
CA PRO A 96 -14.54 2.19 -7.61
C PRO A 96 -15.77 2.57 -8.42
N GLU A 97 -16.38 1.57 -9.06
CA GLU A 97 -17.69 1.72 -9.66
C GLU A 97 -18.72 2.15 -8.62
N ALA A 98 -19.53 3.17 -8.92
CA ALA A 98 -20.55 3.67 -8.02
C ALA A 98 -21.75 4.25 -8.78
N TYR A 99 -22.90 4.31 -8.13
CA TYR A 99 -24.06 5.02 -8.62
C TYR A 99 -24.59 5.96 -7.55
N LEU A 100 -24.82 7.20 -7.95
CA LEU A 100 -25.34 8.28 -7.09
C LEU A 100 -26.80 8.56 -7.48
N PRO A 101 -27.79 8.02 -6.74
CA PRO A 101 -29.20 8.16 -7.08
C PRO A 101 -29.71 9.62 -7.10
N THR A 102 -29.11 10.46 -6.23
CA THR A 102 -29.51 11.89 -6.11
C THR A 102 -29.22 12.72 -7.34
N THR A 103 -28.22 12.36 -8.12
CA THR A 103 -27.77 13.07 -9.33
C THR A 103 -27.92 12.23 -10.59
N ASP A 104 -28.47 11.01 -10.48
CA ASP A 104 -28.54 10.01 -11.56
C ASP A 104 -27.20 9.83 -12.28
N THR A 105 -26.11 9.77 -11.48
CA THR A 105 -24.76 9.71 -12.03
C THR A 105 -24.16 8.33 -11.80
N TYR A 106 -23.83 7.64 -12.89
CA TYR A 106 -23.04 6.42 -12.85
C TYR A 106 -21.57 6.75 -13.01
N ILE A 107 -20.76 6.26 -12.07
CA ILE A 107 -19.30 6.39 -12.05
C ILE A 107 -18.74 5.04 -12.49
N GLU A 108 -18.10 5.02 -13.63
CA GLU A 108 -17.45 3.82 -14.13
C GLU A 108 -16.18 3.51 -13.32
N LYS A 109 -15.88 2.21 -13.20
CA LYS A 109 -14.63 1.74 -12.57
C LYS A 109 -13.46 2.17 -13.44
N ASP A 110 -12.48 2.84 -12.82
CA ASP A 110 -11.22 3.20 -13.45
C ASP A 110 -10.04 2.79 -12.55
N LEU A 111 -8.98 2.23 -13.14
CA LEU A 111 -7.84 1.72 -12.39
C LEU A 111 -6.56 1.69 -13.22
N ALA A 112 -5.45 1.86 -12.54
CA ALA A 112 -4.11 1.60 -13.07
C ALA A 112 -3.41 0.57 -12.17
N ILE A 113 -2.97 -0.54 -12.77
CA ILE A 113 -2.29 -1.63 -12.06
C ILE A 113 -0.79 -1.34 -12.07
N ASN A 114 -0.16 -1.57 -10.91
CA ASN A 114 1.28 -1.57 -10.75
C ASN A 114 1.80 -3.00 -10.85
N ASP A 115 2.47 -3.32 -11.94
CA ASP A 115 2.97 -4.67 -12.23
C ASP A 115 4.01 -5.16 -11.20
N GLU A 116 4.79 -4.25 -10.64
CA GLU A 116 5.79 -4.59 -9.63
C GLU A 116 5.12 -4.99 -8.30
N ILE A 117 4.08 -4.25 -7.86
CA ILE A 117 3.32 -4.61 -6.67
C ILE A 117 2.56 -5.92 -6.89
N ASP A 118 2.03 -6.16 -8.10
CA ASP A 118 1.38 -7.41 -8.43
C ASP A 118 2.35 -8.60 -8.34
N ARG A 119 3.58 -8.46 -8.85
CA ARG A 119 4.66 -9.43 -8.68
C ARG A 119 4.97 -9.73 -7.22
N LEU A 120 5.09 -8.68 -6.38
CA LEU A 120 5.35 -8.84 -4.95
C LEU A 120 4.20 -9.56 -4.22
N ARG A 121 2.95 -9.33 -4.63
CA ARG A 121 1.78 -10.05 -4.10
C ARG A 121 1.81 -11.52 -4.45
N LEU A 122 2.10 -11.86 -5.71
CA LEU A 122 2.28 -13.25 -6.16
C LEU A 122 3.39 -13.94 -5.36
N ARG A 123 4.52 -13.25 -5.16
CA ARG A 123 5.66 -13.76 -4.38
C ARG A 123 5.29 -14.04 -2.93
N ALA A 124 4.56 -13.13 -2.28
CA ALA A 124 4.11 -13.32 -0.91
C ALA A 124 3.23 -14.58 -0.77
N VAL A 125 2.29 -14.76 -1.69
CA VAL A 125 1.40 -15.93 -1.71
C VAL A 125 2.18 -17.22 -1.98
N SER A 126 3.07 -17.23 -2.98
CA SER A 126 3.91 -18.40 -3.30
C SER A 126 4.78 -18.83 -2.12
N ASN A 127 5.37 -17.86 -1.40
CA ASN A 127 6.18 -18.14 -0.22
C ASN A 127 5.34 -18.68 0.96
N LEU A 128 4.14 -18.17 1.18
CA LEU A 128 3.23 -18.73 2.18
C LEU A 128 2.82 -20.18 1.84
N MET A 129 2.58 -20.46 0.55
CA MET A 129 2.20 -21.81 0.08
C MET A 129 3.39 -22.78 0.03
N SER A 130 4.63 -22.30 0.09
CA SER A 130 5.84 -23.16 0.06
C SER A 130 6.03 -24.01 1.32
N GLY A 131 5.23 -23.77 2.38
CA GLY A 131 5.36 -24.44 3.67
C GLY A 131 6.50 -23.92 4.54
N ARG A 132 7.12 -22.78 4.19
CA ARG A 132 8.12 -22.11 5.02
C ARG A 132 7.48 -21.53 6.27
N ASN A 133 8.17 -21.64 7.41
CA ASN A 133 7.73 -21.04 8.67
C ASN A 133 8.37 -19.69 8.95
N ASP A 134 9.42 -19.32 8.20
CA ASP A 134 10.19 -18.09 8.37
C ASP A 134 9.72 -16.97 7.42
N VAL A 135 8.40 -16.75 7.36
CA VAL A 135 7.76 -15.77 6.47
C VAL A 135 7.19 -14.63 7.28
N ILE A 136 7.59 -13.41 6.96
CA ILE A 136 6.98 -12.15 7.44
C ILE A 136 6.30 -11.48 6.25
N VAL A 137 5.01 -11.25 6.33
CA VAL A 137 4.30 -10.45 5.33
C VAL A 137 3.93 -9.11 5.95
N VAL A 138 4.41 -8.03 5.35
CA VAL A 138 4.00 -6.67 5.71
C VAL A 138 2.92 -6.21 4.75
N SER A 139 1.74 -5.91 5.27
CA SER A 139 0.56 -5.63 4.47
C SER A 139 -0.15 -4.34 4.87
N SER A 140 -0.86 -3.76 3.90
CA SER A 140 -1.94 -2.82 4.18
C SER A 140 -3.25 -3.58 4.42
N ILE A 141 -4.33 -2.85 4.73
CA ILE A 141 -5.67 -3.45 4.93
C ILE A 141 -6.18 -4.20 3.68
N SER A 142 -5.53 -4.05 2.53
CA SER A 142 -5.87 -4.83 1.32
C SER A 142 -5.84 -6.35 1.51
N CYS A 143 -5.19 -6.86 2.55
CA CYS A 143 -5.13 -8.29 2.87
C CYS A 143 -6.49 -8.92 3.24
N ILE A 144 -7.49 -8.11 3.65
CA ILE A 144 -8.83 -8.59 4.00
C ILE A 144 -9.79 -8.63 2.81
N TYR A 145 -9.35 -8.18 1.63
CA TYR A 145 -10.15 -8.21 0.39
C TYR A 145 -10.03 -9.56 -0.32
N GLY A 146 -11.06 -9.85 -1.12
CA GLY A 146 -11.16 -11.09 -1.87
C GLY A 146 -9.98 -11.34 -2.82
N MET A 147 -9.53 -12.59 -2.85
CA MET A 147 -8.51 -13.11 -3.76
C MET A 147 -8.85 -14.55 -4.17
N GLY A 148 -8.01 -15.17 -5.01
CA GLY A 148 -8.22 -16.52 -5.48
C GLY A 148 -8.20 -17.57 -4.36
N SER A 149 -8.78 -18.74 -4.64
CA SER A 149 -8.85 -19.86 -3.69
C SER A 149 -7.47 -20.49 -3.46
N PRO A 150 -7.04 -20.68 -2.20
CA PRO A 150 -5.81 -21.43 -1.88
C PRO A 150 -5.83 -22.86 -2.44
N VAL A 151 -7.01 -23.49 -2.47
CA VAL A 151 -7.18 -24.86 -3.00
C VAL A 151 -6.93 -24.88 -4.50
N ALA A 152 -7.57 -23.97 -5.26
CA ALA A 152 -7.38 -23.89 -6.70
C ALA A 152 -5.93 -23.55 -7.09
N LEU A 153 -5.26 -22.67 -6.33
CA LEU A 153 -3.86 -22.37 -6.55
C LEU A 153 -2.96 -23.59 -6.29
N ASN A 154 -3.22 -24.34 -5.20
CA ASN A 154 -2.44 -25.53 -4.85
C ASN A 154 -2.57 -26.65 -5.88
N GLU A 155 -3.77 -26.86 -6.43
CA GLU A 155 -4.03 -27.87 -7.48
C GLU A 155 -3.31 -27.57 -8.79
N ASN A 156 -2.93 -26.31 -9.03
CA ASN A 156 -2.25 -25.85 -10.24
C ASN A 156 -0.74 -25.58 -10.05
N ILE A 157 -0.16 -25.99 -8.91
CA ILE A 157 1.30 -25.99 -8.73
C ILE A 157 1.88 -27.08 -9.64
N ILE A 158 2.91 -26.71 -10.42
CA ILE A 158 3.63 -27.63 -11.26
C ILE A 158 4.89 -28.09 -10.52
N GLU A 159 4.88 -29.34 -10.08
CA GLU A 159 6.06 -29.96 -9.48
C GLU A 159 6.84 -30.70 -10.56
N ILE A 160 8.14 -30.42 -10.67
CA ILE A 160 9.09 -31.02 -11.59
C ILE A 160 10.33 -31.47 -10.84
N HIS A 161 10.92 -32.56 -11.28
CA HIS A 161 12.19 -33.05 -10.76
C HIS A 161 13.10 -33.55 -11.88
N ARG A 162 14.39 -33.48 -11.66
CA ARG A 162 15.39 -34.00 -12.56
C ARG A 162 15.23 -35.53 -12.72
N GLY A 163 15.34 -36.05 -13.94
CA GLY A 163 15.10 -37.44 -14.25
C GLY A 163 13.61 -37.81 -14.39
N GLN A 164 12.70 -36.81 -14.30
CA GLN A 164 11.27 -37.04 -14.49
C GLN A 164 10.96 -37.33 -15.95
N ILE A 165 10.26 -38.45 -16.20
CA ILE A 165 9.76 -38.79 -17.55
C ILE A 165 8.41 -38.09 -17.73
N ILE A 166 8.35 -37.10 -18.61
CA ILE A 166 7.16 -36.34 -18.95
C ILE A 166 7.26 -35.82 -20.39
N ASP A 167 6.25 -36.11 -21.22
CA ASP A 167 6.16 -35.51 -22.55
C ASP A 167 6.19 -33.97 -22.44
N ARG A 168 7.08 -33.34 -23.24
CA ARG A 168 7.24 -31.89 -23.27
C ARG A 168 5.91 -31.16 -23.48
N ASN A 169 5.06 -31.64 -24.41
CA ASN A 169 3.76 -31.01 -24.66
C ASN A 169 2.79 -31.16 -23.47
N ALA A 170 2.95 -32.20 -22.67
CA ALA A 170 2.18 -32.34 -21.42
C ALA A 170 2.61 -31.27 -20.39
N LEU A 171 3.92 -30.97 -20.28
CA LEU A 171 4.41 -29.86 -19.47
C LEU A 171 3.90 -28.51 -20.00
N LEU A 172 3.93 -28.27 -21.31
CA LEU A 172 3.42 -27.03 -21.90
C LEU A 172 1.93 -26.84 -21.63
N ARG A 173 1.12 -27.89 -21.67
CA ARG A 173 -0.30 -27.83 -21.28
C ARG A 173 -0.48 -27.48 -19.80
N LYS A 174 0.35 -28.03 -18.92
CA LYS A 174 0.34 -27.65 -17.50
C LYS A 174 0.69 -26.18 -17.30
N LEU A 175 1.68 -25.64 -18.05
CA LEU A 175 2.05 -24.22 -18.00
C LEU A 175 0.88 -23.31 -18.42
N VAL A 176 0.19 -23.65 -19.51
CA VAL A 176 -1.02 -22.91 -19.95
C VAL A 176 -2.13 -23.03 -18.88
N GLY A 177 -2.33 -24.21 -18.29
CA GLY A 177 -3.28 -24.42 -17.18
C GLY A 177 -2.93 -23.57 -15.96
N ALA A 178 -1.64 -23.34 -15.67
CA ALA A 178 -1.14 -22.47 -14.62
C ALA A 178 -1.07 -20.97 -15.05
N LEU A 179 -1.73 -20.63 -16.16
CA LEU A 179 -1.86 -19.27 -16.70
C LEU A 179 -0.55 -18.63 -17.21
N TYR A 180 0.47 -19.42 -17.52
CA TYR A 180 1.63 -18.95 -18.28
C TYR A 180 1.28 -18.84 -19.75
N VAL A 181 1.71 -17.76 -20.40
CA VAL A 181 1.42 -17.49 -21.81
C VAL A 181 2.62 -17.85 -22.68
N ARG A 182 2.40 -18.58 -23.79
CA ARG A 182 3.48 -18.86 -24.74
C ARG A 182 3.80 -17.61 -25.54
N ASN A 183 5.06 -17.19 -25.49
CA ASN A 183 5.60 -16.10 -26.31
C ASN A 183 7.03 -16.42 -26.70
N ASP A 184 7.21 -16.87 -27.96
CA ASP A 184 8.52 -17.26 -28.46
C ASP A 184 9.38 -16.07 -28.92
N ILE A 185 8.80 -14.85 -29.01
CA ILE A 185 9.48 -13.62 -29.44
C ILE A 185 10.07 -12.90 -28.22
N GLU A 186 9.23 -12.58 -27.25
CA GLU A 186 9.61 -11.81 -26.07
C GLU A 186 9.24 -12.58 -24.80
N LEU A 187 10.26 -12.87 -23.97
CA LEU A 187 10.07 -13.60 -22.72
C LEU A 187 9.76 -12.63 -21.58
N LYS A 188 8.50 -12.13 -21.56
CA LYS A 188 8.00 -11.29 -20.47
C LYS A 188 7.63 -12.13 -19.25
N ARG A 189 7.47 -11.47 -18.10
CA ARG A 189 6.99 -12.05 -16.86
C ARG A 189 5.67 -12.82 -17.07
N GLY A 190 5.60 -14.04 -16.57
CA GLY A 190 4.46 -14.94 -16.76
C GLY A 190 4.36 -15.56 -18.16
N CYS A 191 5.41 -15.42 -18.99
CA CYS A 191 5.48 -16.07 -20.29
C CYS A 191 6.47 -17.22 -20.29
N PHE A 192 6.30 -18.15 -21.23
CA PHE A 192 7.27 -19.17 -21.54
C PHE A 192 7.56 -19.24 -23.04
N ARG A 193 8.74 -19.71 -23.41
CA ARG A 193 9.13 -19.97 -24.78
C ARG A 193 9.76 -21.35 -24.92
N VAL A 194 9.71 -21.91 -26.14
CA VAL A 194 10.26 -23.22 -26.45
C VAL A 194 11.29 -23.09 -27.58
N LYS A 195 12.51 -23.58 -27.34
CA LYS A 195 13.59 -23.62 -28.33
C LYS A 195 14.21 -25.01 -28.33
N GLY A 196 13.84 -25.84 -29.31
CA GLY A 196 14.29 -27.24 -29.37
C GLY A 196 13.86 -28.02 -28.12
N ASP A 197 14.81 -28.57 -27.39
CA ASP A 197 14.58 -29.36 -26.18
C ASP A 197 14.60 -28.51 -24.90
N THR A 198 14.61 -27.19 -25.05
CA THR A 198 14.67 -26.25 -23.94
C THR A 198 13.34 -25.48 -23.79
N VAL A 199 12.84 -25.40 -22.57
CA VAL A 199 11.70 -24.58 -22.18
C VAL A 199 12.18 -23.52 -21.18
N ASP A 200 12.12 -22.25 -21.58
CA ASP A 200 12.42 -21.10 -20.72
C ASP A 200 11.12 -20.50 -20.21
N ILE A 201 10.99 -20.32 -18.90
CA ILE A 201 9.80 -19.80 -18.21
C ILE A 201 10.22 -18.56 -17.43
N SER A 202 9.73 -17.39 -17.79
CA SER A 202 9.88 -16.18 -16.98
C SER A 202 8.90 -16.23 -15.81
N ILE A 203 9.44 -16.39 -14.62
CA ILE A 203 8.66 -16.63 -13.41
C ILE A 203 7.79 -15.41 -13.06
N ALA A 204 6.50 -15.61 -12.81
CA ALA A 204 5.56 -14.51 -12.57
C ALA A 204 5.79 -13.76 -11.25
N TYR A 205 6.42 -14.38 -10.28
CA TYR A 205 6.65 -13.86 -8.92
C TYR A 205 8.14 -13.61 -8.59
N SER A 206 9.04 -13.73 -9.57
CA SER A 206 10.48 -13.50 -9.41
C SER A 206 11.07 -12.81 -10.66
N ASP A 207 12.24 -12.20 -10.53
CA ASP A 207 13.02 -11.64 -11.64
C ASP A 207 14.00 -12.69 -12.20
N THR A 208 13.57 -13.93 -12.30
CA THR A 208 14.39 -15.04 -12.75
C THR A 208 13.67 -15.83 -13.83
N ILE A 209 14.45 -16.55 -14.64
CA ILE A 209 13.97 -17.47 -15.67
C ILE A 209 14.26 -18.89 -15.21
N LEU A 210 13.25 -19.72 -15.18
CA LEU A 210 13.40 -21.16 -14.99
C LEU A 210 13.62 -21.81 -16.36
N ARG A 211 14.77 -22.42 -16.54
CA ARG A 211 15.12 -23.19 -17.74
C ARG A 211 15.01 -24.67 -17.47
N ILE A 212 14.23 -25.38 -18.27
CA ILE A 212 14.06 -26.81 -18.23
C ILE A 212 14.63 -27.38 -19.53
N ILE A 213 15.62 -28.25 -19.41
CA ILE A 213 16.26 -28.92 -20.56
C ILE A 213 15.79 -30.37 -20.60
N PHE A 214 15.32 -30.80 -21.75
CA PHE A 214 14.85 -32.17 -21.98
C PHE A 214 15.90 -32.99 -22.74
N TRP A 215 15.98 -34.25 -22.38
CA TRP A 215 16.59 -35.28 -23.18
C TRP A 215 15.52 -36.27 -23.59
N ASP A 216 15.02 -36.14 -24.84
CA ASP A 216 13.79 -36.82 -25.29
C ASP A 216 12.58 -36.46 -24.39
N ASP A 217 11.97 -37.41 -23.70
CA ASP A 217 10.87 -37.20 -22.76
C ASP A 217 11.32 -37.14 -21.28
N GLU A 218 12.61 -37.01 -21.00
CA GLU A 218 13.15 -36.93 -19.64
C GLU A 218 13.69 -35.51 -19.37
N ILE A 219 13.41 -34.99 -18.18
CA ILE A 219 13.99 -33.72 -17.71
C ILE A 219 15.44 -33.95 -17.29
N ASP A 220 16.40 -33.51 -18.12
CA ASP A 220 17.84 -33.63 -17.85
C ASP A 220 18.32 -32.61 -16.82
N SER A 221 17.90 -31.35 -16.94
CA SER A 221 18.28 -30.31 -15.97
C SER A 221 17.22 -29.27 -15.75
N ILE A 222 17.24 -28.68 -14.54
CA ILE A 222 16.39 -27.57 -14.09
C ILE A 222 17.33 -26.47 -13.60
N GLU A 223 17.35 -25.34 -14.29
CA GLU A 223 18.29 -24.24 -14.03
C GLU A 223 17.55 -22.95 -13.78
N GLU A 224 18.05 -22.12 -12.86
CA GLU A 224 17.61 -20.74 -12.71
C GLU A 224 18.60 -19.82 -13.39
N LEU A 225 18.09 -18.86 -14.16
CA LEU A 225 18.87 -17.86 -14.85
C LEU A 225 18.44 -16.46 -14.38
N ASP A 226 19.40 -15.55 -14.37
CA ASP A 226 19.13 -14.12 -14.26
C ASP A 226 18.37 -13.63 -15.50
N ASP A 227 17.31 -12.86 -15.34
CA ASP A 227 16.42 -12.46 -16.43
C ASP A 227 17.02 -11.43 -17.40
N VAL A 228 18.11 -10.76 -16.99
CA VAL A 228 18.83 -9.76 -17.81
C VAL A 228 20.02 -10.37 -18.53
N THR A 229 20.87 -11.08 -17.80
CA THR A 229 22.13 -11.63 -18.34
C THR A 229 21.98 -13.02 -18.90
N PHE A 230 20.90 -13.73 -18.60
CA PHE A 230 20.68 -15.15 -18.93
C PHE A 230 21.77 -16.08 -18.41
N LEU A 231 22.55 -15.62 -17.43
CA LEU A 231 23.55 -16.45 -16.78
C LEU A 231 22.88 -17.33 -15.71
N ARG A 232 23.35 -18.57 -15.62
CA ARG A 232 22.87 -19.50 -14.60
C ARG A 232 23.26 -19.05 -13.21
N THR A 233 22.26 -18.87 -12.36
CA THR A 233 22.39 -18.49 -10.94
C THR A 233 22.31 -19.69 -10.01
N ALA A 234 21.47 -20.68 -10.35
CA ALA A 234 21.28 -21.89 -9.57
C ALA A 234 20.91 -23.09 -10.44
N GLN A 235 21.01 -24.30 -9.87
CA GLN A 235 20.52 -25.55 -10.45
C GLN A 235 19.79 -26.33 -9.37
N PHE A 236 18.68 -26.99 -9.75
CA PHE A 236 17.79 -27.67 -8.83
C PHE A 236 17.61 -29.13 -9.25
N ASP A 237 17.45 -30.02 -8.27
CA ASP A 237 16.99 -31.39 -8.50
C ASP A 237 15.45 -31.46 -8.47
N GLU A 238 14.80 -30.57 -7.72
CA GLU A 238 13.35 -30.44 -7.65
C GLU A 238 12.95 -28.97 -7.66
N TYR A 239 11.86 -28.65 -8.34
CA TYR A 239 11.33 -27.28 -8.38
C TYR A 239 9.80 -27.27 -8.35
N LYS A 240 9.21 -26.31 -7.59
CA LYS A 240 7.77 -26.05 -7.53
C LYS A 240 7.48 -24.72 -8.20
N LEU A 241 6.84 -24.77 -9.35
CA LEU A 241 6.42 -23.58 -10.08
C LEU A 241 4.96 -23.25 -9.72
N TYR A 242 4.76 -22.05 -9.19
CA TYR A 242 3.43 -21.53 -8.83
C TYR A 242 2.75 -20.87 -10.02
N PRO A 243 1.39 -20.81 -10.05
CA PRO A 243 0.65 -20.16 -11.12
C PRO A 243 1.04 -18.71 -11.37
N ALA A 244 0.86 -18.25 -12.61
CA ALA A 244 1.19 -16.89 -13.02
C ALA A 244 0.15 -15.84 -12.57
N ASN A 245 -0.98 -16.26 -12.02
CA ASN A 245 -2.03 -15.36 -11.52
C ASN A 245 -2.68 -15.94 -10.24
N LEU A 246 -3.15 -15.06 -9.36
CA LEU A 246 -3.85 -15.44 -8.13
C LEU A 246 -5.28 -15.93 -8.37
N PHE A 247 -5.89 -15.56 -9.50
CA PHE A 247 -7.25 -15.96 -9.85
C PHE A 247 -7.22 -17.08 -10.89
N MET A 248 -7.36 -18.31 -10.41
CA MET A 248 -7.37 -19.51 -11.23
C MET A 248 -8.80 -19.92 -11.56
N THR A 249 -9.11 -20.17 -12.83
CA THR A 249 -10.36 -20.74 -13.29
C THR A 249 -10.11 -21.71 -14.44
N THR A 250 -10.81 -22.84 -14.44
CA THR A 250 -10.80 -23.74 -15.58
C THR A 250 -11.91 -23.38 -16.57
N GLU A 251 -11.81 -23.85 -17.81
CA GLU A 251 -12.84 -23.65 -18.81
C GLU A 251 -14.20 -24.25 -18.35
N GLU A 252 -14.16 -25.39 -17.67
CA GLU A 252 -15.36 -26.04 -17.11
C GLU A 252 -15.99 -25.16 -16.01
N GLN A 253 -15.18 -24.61 -15.10
CA GLN A 253 -15.64 -23.68 -14.06
C GLN A 253 -16.20 -22.39 -14.68
N THR A 254 -15.57 -21.86 -15.71
CA THR A 254 -16.06 -20.67 -16.42
C THR A 254 -17.41 -20.92 -17.07
N ASN A 255 -17.57 -22.06 -17.76
CA ASN A 255 -18.85 -22.44 -18.36
C ASN A 255 -19.96 -22.66 -17.32
N LEU A 256 -19.61 -23.23 -16.16
CA LEU A 256 -20.55 -23.39 -15.05
C LEU A 256 -20.95 -22.04 -14.45
N ALA A 257 -19.97 -21.14 -14.25
CA ALA A 257 -20.19 -19.78 -13.74
C ALA A 257 -21.13 -19.00 -14.67
N ILE A 258 -20.92 -19.04 -15.98
CA ILE A 258 -21.81 -18.39 -16.97
C ILE A 258 -23.25 -18.90 -16.84
N ARG A 259 -23.46 -20.20 -16.68
CA ARG A 259 -24.82 -20.76 -16.47
C ARG A 259 -25.47 -20.23 -15.18
N HIS A 260 -24.71 -20.16 -14.10
CA HIS A 260 -25.22 -19.61 -12.84
C HIS A 260 -25.55 -18.11 -12.95
N ILE A 261 -24.69 -17.34 -13.63
CA ILE A 261 -24.94 -15.92 -13.93
C ILE A 261 -26.21 -15.74 -14.71
N GLN A 262 -26.43 -16.54 -15.78
CA GLN A 262 -27.66 -16.52 -16.57
C GLN A 262 -28.91 -16.81 -15.74
N ASN A 263 -28.86 -17.83 -14.87
CA ASN A 263 -29.97 -18.19 -14.00
C ASN A 263 -30.32 -17.04 -13.02
N ASP A 264 -29.32 -16.41 -12.43
CA ASP A 264 -29.55 -15.30 -11.50
C ASP A 264 -29.97 -14.01 -12.24
N LEU A 265 -29.52 -13.82 -13.49
CA LEU A 265 -30.00 -12.73 -14.37
C LEU A 265 -31.50 -12.84 -14.63
N VAL A 266 -31.99 -14.04 -15.01
CA VAL A 266 -33.42 -14.27 -15.27
C VAL A 266 -34.24 -13.95 -14.01
N LYS A 267 -33.79 -14.38 -12.82
CA LYS A 267 -34.48 -14.06 -11.57
C LYS A 267 -34.50 -12.55 -11.29
N GLN A 268 -33.38 -11.87 -11.55
CA GLN A 268 -33.27 -10.42 -11.28
C GLN A 268 -34.10 -9.58 -12.25
N ILE A 269 -34.19 -10.00 -13.52
CA ILE A 269 -35.08 -9.36 -14.51
C ILE A 269 -36.53 -9.52 -14.05
N ALA A 270 -36.96 -10.75 -13.71
CA ALA A 270 -38.34 -11.00 -13.25
C ALA A 270 -38.65 -10.16 -11.99
N PHE A 271 -37.74 -10.06 -11.07
CA PHE A 271 -37.86 -9.23 -9.85
C PHE A 271 -38.12 -7.74 -10.20
N PHE A 272 -37.37 -7.15 -11.14
CA PHE A 272 -37.61 -5.76 -11.54
C PHE A 272 -38.90 -5.57 -12.35
N GLU A 273 -39.29 -6.55 -13.17
CA GLU A 273 -40.56 -6.52 -13.89
C GLU A 273 -41.75 -6.60 -12.93
N GLU A 274 -41.69 -7.43 -11.90
CA GLU A 274 -42.73 -7.53 -10.84
C GLU A 274 -42.88 -6.21 -10.07
N LEU A 275 -41.79 -5.46 -9.90
CA LEU A 275 -41.80 -4.13 -9.30
C LEU A 275 -42.28 -3.02 -10.28
N GLY A 276 -42.52 -3.37 -11.55
CA GLY A 276 -42.91 -2.40 -12.59
C GLY A 276 -41.74 -1.53 -13.08
N ASP A 277 -40.50 -1.90 -12.82
CA ASP A 277 -39.30 -1.11 -13.15
C ASP A 277 -38.59 -1.69 -14.41
N GLY A 278 -39.23 -1.53 -15.55
CA GLY A 278 -38.70 -2.05 -16.83
C GLY A 278 -37.35 -1.44 -17.24
N VAL A 279 -37.04 -0.23 -16.79
CA VAL A 279 -35.74 0.42 -17.07
C VAL A 279 -34.59 -0.32 -16.38
N LYS A 280 -34.77 -0.69 -15.10
CA LYS A 280 -33.76 -1.47 -14.37
C LYS A 280 -33.63 -2.90 -14.90
N ALA A 281 -34.75 -3.52 -15.27
CA ALA A 281 -34.80 -4.82 -15.92
C ALA A 281 -33.98 -4.85 -17.22
N GLN A 282 -34.18 -3.86 -18.08
CA GLN A 282 -33.44 -3.74 -19.34
C GLN A 282 -31.95 -3.45 -19.09
N ARG A 283 -31.63 -2.54 -18.17
CA ARG A 283 -30.24 -2.16 -17.82
C ARG A 283 -29.43 -3.36 -17.33
N ILE A 284 -29.96 -4.13 -16.36
CA ILE A 284 -29.25 -5.30 -15.84
C ILE A 284 -29.08 -6.39 -16.90
N LYS A 285 -30.08 -6.56 -17.79
CA LYS A 285 -30.01 -7.49 -18.88
C LYS A 285 -28.87 -7.14 -19.84
N GLU A 286 -28.86 -5.94 -20.39
CA GLU A 286 -27.81 -5.49 -21.32
C GLU A 286 -26.43 -5.58 -20.74
N ARG A 287 -26.24 -5.15 -19.47
CA ARG A 287 -24.97 -5.17 -18.81
C ARG A 287 -24.45 -6.58 -18.60
N VAL A 288 -25.26 -7.47 -18.06
CA VAL A 288 -24.82 -8.84 -17.74
C VAL A 288 -24.64 -9.69 -18.99
N GLU A 289 -25.48 -9.52 -20.02
CA GLU A 289 -25.31 -10.21 -21.31
C GLU A 289 -23.97 -9.80 -21.96
N TYR A 290 -23.65 -8.51 -21.96
CA TYR A 290 -22.37 -8.01 -22.46
C TYR A 290 -21.18 -8.56 -21.63
N ASP A 291 -21.26 -8.52 -20.29
CA ASP A 291 -20.21 -9.04 -19.42
C ASP A 291 -19.98 -10.54 -19.66
N MET A 292 -21.06 -11.34 -19.86
CA MET A 292 -20.95 -12.79 -20.16
C MET A 292 -20.31 -13.05 -21.52
N GLU A 293 -20.63 -12.25 -22.55
CA GLU A 293 -20.00 -12.35 -23.85
C GLU A 293 -18.49 -12.08 -23.76
N MET A 294 -18.09 -11.03 -23.04
CA MET A 294 -16.68 -10.70 -22.79
C MET A 294 -15.95 -11.81 -22.03
N ILE A 295 -16.57 -12.39 -21.00
CA ILE A 295 -16.00 -13.50 -20.25
C ILE A 295 -15.81 -14.73 -21.15
N LYS A 296 -16.77 -15.01 -22.04
CA LYS A 296 -16.72 -16.16 -22.94
C LYS A 296 -15.64 -16.02 -24.02
N GLU A 297 -15.53 -14.82 -24.61
CA GLU A 297 -14.63 -14.59 -25.75
C GLU A 297 -13.20 -14.23 -25.30
N LEU A 298 -13.05 -13.45 -24.21
CA LEU A 298 -11.76 -12.92 -23.74
C LEU A 298 -11.30 -13.50 -22.40
N GLY A 299 -12.13 -14.28 -21.72
CA GLY A 299 -11.84 -14.79 -20.39
C GLY A 299 -12.02 -13.77 -19.26
N HIS A 300 -12.35 -12.51 -19.55
CA HIS A 300 -12.54 -11.47 -18.55
C HIS A 300 -13.51 -10.38 -19.01
N CYS A 301 -14.04 -9.62 -18.04
CA CYS A 301 -14.81 -8.39 -18.30
C CYS A 301 -14.47 -7.29 -17.27
N SER A 302 -14.85 -6.06 -17.57
CA SER A 302 -14.73 -4.96 -16.60
C SER A 302 -15.62 -5.22 -15.39
N GLY A 303 -15.02 -5.33 -14.19
CA GLY A 303 -15.74 -5.64 -12.96
C GLY A 303 -16.03 -7.14 -12.77
N ILE A 304 -15.22 -8.03 -13.36
CA ILE A 304 -15.36 -9.49 -13.23
C ILE A 304 -15.42 -9.95 -11.77
N GLU A 305 -14.80 -9.20 -10.85
CA GLU A 305 -14.84 -9.48 -9.42
C GLU A 305 -16.26 -9.49 -8.84
N ASN A 306 -17.22 -8.80 -9.47
CA ASN A 306 -18.63 -8.84 -9.05
C ASN A 306 -19.29 -10.20 -9.30
N TYR A 307 -18.64 -11.05 -10.09
CA TYR A 307 -19.05 -12.41 -10.41
C TYR A 307 -18.20 -13.47 -9.68
N SER A 308 -17.24 -13.08 -8.82
CA SER A 308 -16.27 -13.99 -8.17
C SER A 308 -16.90 -15.19 -7.50
N ARG A 309 -18.06 -15.02 -6.85
CA ARG A 309 -18.81 -16.09 -6.20
C ARG A 309 -19.08 -17.28 -7.13
N TYR A 310 -19.40 -17.03 -8.39
CA TYR A 310 -19.72 -18.08 -9.34
C TYR A 310 -18.49 -18.86 -9.80
N PHE A 311 -17.34 -18.18 -9.89
CA PHE A 311 -16.05 -18.81 -10.24
C PHE A 311 -15.46 -19.62 -9.08
N ASP A 312 -15.63 -19.13 -7.84
CA ASP A 312 -15.12 -19.81 -6.64
C ASP A 312 -16.04 -20.92 -6.14
N GLY A 313 -17.25 -21.06 -6.69
CA GLY A 313 -18.26 -22.02 -6.24
C GLY A 313 -18.86 -21.73 -4.87
N ARG A 314 -18.69 -20.50 -4.34
CA ARG A 314 -19.23 -20.08 -3.04
C ARG A 314 -20.75 -19.88 -3.08
N GLN A 315 -21.40 -20.14 -1.95
CA GLN A 315 -22.80 -19.80 -1.76
C GLN A 315 -22.99 -18.31 -1.49
N ALA A 316 -24.23 -17.82 -1.69
CA ALA A 316 -24.56 -16.44 -1.36
C ALA A 316 -24.32 -16.14 0.12
N GLY A 317 -23.61 -15.05 0.42
CA GLY A 317 -23.27 -14.63 1.76
C GLY A 317 -21.98 -15.22 2.33
N GLU A 318 -21.41 -16.25 1.71
CA GLU A 318 -20.12 -16.78 2.12
C GLU A 318 -19.01 -15.76 1.91
N ARG A 319 -18.08 -15.70 2.90
CA ARG A 319 -16.95 -14.80 2.80
C ARG A 319 -16.01 -15.19 1.64
N PRO A 320 -15.37 -14.20 0.97
CA PRO A 320 -14.32 -14.50 0.01
C PRO A 320 -13.06 -15.02 0.72
N TYR A 321 -12.23 -15.76 -0.02
CA TYR A 321 -10.85 -16.03 0.40
C TYR A 321 -10.06 -14.72 0.43
N CYS A 322 -9.14 -14.62 1.36
CA CYS A 322 -8.26 -13.46 1.50
C CYS A 322 -6.84 -13.91 1.87
N LEU A 323 -5.90 -12.97 2.05
CA LEU A 323 -4.51 -13.31 2.37
C LEU A 323 -4.38 -14.18 3.64
N LEU A 324 -5.27 -13.99 4.63
CA LEU A 324 -5.23 -14.75 5.88
C LEU A 324 -5.47 -16.25 5.66
N ASP A 325 -6.17 -16.65 4.59
CA ASP A 325 -6.42 -18.06 4.26
C ASP A 325 -5.15 -18.80 3.79
N PHE A 326 -4.10 -18.09 3.43
CA PHE A 326 -2.81 -18.65 3.01
C PHE A 326 -1.83 -18.81 4.16
N PHE A 327 -2.11 -18.20 5.32
CA PHE A 327 -1.30 -18.41 6.51
C PHE A 327 -1.61 -19.76 7.17
N PRO A 328 -0.62 -20.38 7.83
CA PRO A 328 -0.89 -21.52 8.71
C PRO A 328 -1.78 -21.08 9.88
N LYS A 329 -2.50 -22.01 10.50
CA LYS A 329 -3.41 -21.68 11.61
C LYS A 329 -2.71 -21.00 12.78
N ASP A 330 -1.45 -21.36 13.05
CA ASP A 330 -0.64 -20.77 14.13
C ASP A 330 0.33 -19.72 13.57
N PHE A 331 -0.19 -18.55 13.27
CA PHE A 331 0.60 -17.38 12.88
C PHE A 331 0.43 -16.23 13.88
N LEU A 332 1.42 -15.35 13.95
CA LEU A 332 1.38 -14.15 14.74
C LEU A 332 0.86 -12.98 13.90
N MET A 333 -0.10 -12.23 14.42
CA MET A 333 -0.54 -10.98 13.83
C MET A 333 -0.01 -9.79 14.64
N VAL A 334 0.59 -8.82 13.96
CA VAL A 334 1.00 -7.54 14.52
C VAL A 334 0.22 -6.43 13.83
N ILE A 335 -0.51 -5.62 14.58
CA ILE A 335 -1.28 -4.50 14.02
C ILE A 335 -0.60 -3.20 14.44
N ASP A 336 0.10 -2.59 13.48
CA ASP A 336 0.78 -1.31 13.71
C ASP A 336 -0.21 -0.15 13.64
N GLU A 337 0.05 0.88 14.46
CA GLU A 337 -0.84 2.01 14.70
C GLU A 337 -2.30 1.54 14.86
N SER A 338 -2.49 0.57 15.75
CA SER A 338 -3.73 -0.21 15.91
C SER A 338 -4.97 0.66 16.15
N HIS A 339 -4.83 1.77 16.89
CA HIS A 339 -5.88 2.74 17.14
C HIS A 339 -6.49 3.37 15.87
N VAL A 340 -5.81 3.25 14.72
CA VAL A 340 -6.28 3.66 13.39
C VAL A 340 -6.63 2.45 12.53
N THR A 341 -5.74 1.45 12.54
CA THR A 341 -5.87 0.25 11.68
C THR A 341 -7.12 -0.56 12.02
N VAL A 342 -7.40 -0.76 13.31
CA VAL A 342 -8.57 -1.56 13.76
C VAL A 342 -9.90 -0.92 13.36
N PRO A 343 -10.17 0.38 13.63
CA PRO A 343 -11.38 1.04 13.16
C PRO A 343 -11.52 1.04 11.63
N GLN A 344 -10.42 1.12 10.90
CA GLN A 344 -10.43 1.07 9.44
C GLN A 344 -10.85 -0.32 8.94
N ILE A 345 -10.35 -1.41 9.54
CA ILE A 345 -10.81 -2.78 9.23
C ILE A 345 -12.32 -2.89 9.47
N GLY A 346 -12.81 -2.39 10.61
CA GLY A 346 -14.23 -2.41 10.96
C GLY A 346 -15.12 -1.62 9.98
N GLY A 347 -14.64 -0.50 9.44
CA GLY A 347 -15.39 0.37 8.53
C GLY A 347 -15.46 -0.10 7.08
N MET A 348 -14.51 -0.94 6.63
CA MET A 348 -14.39 -1.32 5.20
C MET A 348 -15.61 -2.03 4.65
N TYR A 349 -16.17 -3.00 5.37
CA TYR A 349 -17.35 -3.74 4.94
C TYR A 349 -18.57 -2.85 4.75
N GLY A 350 -18.84 -1.94 5.70
CA GLY A 350 -20.01 -1.06 5.65
C GLY A 350 -19.98 -0.11 4.44
N GLY A 351 -18.81 0.47 4.15
CA GLY A 351 -18.61 1.35 3.00
C GLY A 351 -18.80 0.63 1.66
N ASP A 352 -18.21 -0.57 1.51
CA ASP A 352 -18.36 -1.39 0.29
C ASP A 352 -19.81 -1.83 0.10
N ARG A 353 -20.48 -2.28 1.16
CA ARG A 353 -21.89 -2.69 1.13
C ARG A 353 -22.82 -1.57 0.70
N ALA A 354 -22.67 -0.37 1.29
CA ALA A 354 -23.50 0.79 0.95
C ALA A 354 -23.38 1.18 -0.53
N ARG A 355 -22.16 1.20 -1.07
CA ARG A 355 -21.89 1.48 -2.48
C ARG A 355 -22.55 0.44 -3.40
N LYS A 356 -22.40 -0.84 -3.11
CA LYS A 356 -22.95 -1.94 -3.91
C LYS A 356 -24.47 -2.03 -3.82
N THR A 357 -25.07 -1.61 -2.71
CA THR A 357 -26.53 -1.54 -2.57
C THR A 357 -27.13 -0.70 -3.70
N ASN A 358 -26.59 0.50 -3.93
CA ASN A 358 -27.05 1.35 -5.03
C ASN A 358 -26.87 0.66 -6.40
N LEU A 359 -25.73 0.02 -6.65
CA LEU A 359 -25.48 -0.66 -7.93
C LEU A 359 -26.46 -1.81 -8.20
N VAL A 360 -26.84 -2.56 -7.17
CA VAL A 360 -27.79 -3.69 -7.28
C VAL A 360 -29.23 -3.20 -7.39
N GLU A 361 -29.65 -2.27 -6.51
CA GLU A 361 -31.02 -1.75 -6.48
C GLU A 361 -31.41 -0.96 -7.72
N TYR A 362 -30.43 -0.36 -8.40
CA TYR A 362 -30.64 0.40 -9.63
C TYR A 362 -30.32 -0.37 -10.92
N GLY A 363 -30.07 -1.69 -10.83
CA GLY A 363 -29.92 -2.59 -11.97
C GLY A 363 -28.60 -2.47 -12.71
N PHE A 364 -27.51 -2.04 -12.05
CA PHE A 364 -26.17 -2.01 -12.63
C PHE A 364 -25.40 -3.33 -12.38
N ARG A 365 -25.68 -4.03 -11.28
CA ARG A 365 -25.01 -5.29 -10.91
C ARG A 365 -26.00 -6.31 -10.34
N LEU A 366 -25.68 -7.61 -10.53
CA LEU A 366 -26.42 -8.70 -9.88
C LEU A 366 -26.17 -8.70 -8.35
N PRO A 367 -27.07 -9.29 -7.54
CA PRO A 367 -26.87 -9.45 -6.10
C PRO A 367 -25.58 -10.16 -5.72
N ALA A 368 -25.00 -10.99 -6.61
CA ALA A 368 -23.68 -11.61 -6.41
C ALA A 368 -22.55 -10.60 -6.16
N ALA A 369 -22.69 -9.37 -6.60
CA ALA A 369 -21.72 -8.30 -6.31
C ALA A 369 -21.51 -8.09 -4.81
N PHE A 370 -22.50 -8.38 -3.97
CA PHE A 370 -22.38 -8.29 -2.51
C PHE A 370 -21.39 -9.29 -1.92
N ASP A 371 -21.12 -10.40 -2.61
CA ASP A 371 -20.26 -11.49 -2.12
C ASP A 371 -18.77 -11.26 -2.48
N ASN A 372 -18.47 -10.29 -3.34
CA ASN A 372 -17.12 -9.76 -3.52
C ASN A 372 -16.88 -8.61 -2.54
N ARG A 373 -16.50 -8.89 -1.33
CA ARG A 373 -16.44 -7.92 -0.23
C ARG A 373 -15.20 -8.13 0.64
N PRO A 374 -14.76 -7.11 1.38
CA PRO A 374 -13.80 -7.35 2.46
C PRO A 374 -14.45 -8.21 3.57
N LEU A 375 -13.61 -8.79 4.40
CA LEU A 375 -14.07 -9.47 5.61
C LEU A 375 -14.90 -8.51 6.47
N THR A 376 -15.92 -9.05 7.12
CA THR A 376 -16.53 -8.37 8.27
C THR A 376 -15.56 -8.36 9.44
N PHE A 377 -15.75 -7.47 10.41
CA PHE A 377 -14.86 -7.41 11.56
C PHE A 377 -14.90 -8.70 12.40
N ASP A 378 -16.06 -9.35 12.49
CA ASP A 378 -16.20 -10.63 13.21
C ASP A 378 -15.48 -11.77 12.49
N GLU A 379 -15.57 -11.82 11.15
CA GLU A 379 -14.81 -12.79 10.35
C GLU A 379 -13.30 -12.59 10.53
N PHE A 380 -12.83 -11.34 10.51
CA PHE A 380 -11.43 -11.02 10.78
C PHE A 380 -10.99 -11.51 12.16
N LYS A 381 -11.80 -11.27 13.20
CA LYS A 381 -11.52 -11.75 14.57
C LYS A 381 -11.47 -13.28 14.68
N GLN A 382 -12.30 -14.00 13.92
CA GLN A 382 -12.31 -15.46 13.92
C GLN A 382 -11.08 -16.07 13.24
N MET A 383 -10.50 -15.37 12.28
CA MET A 383 -9.31 -15.83 11.53
C MET A 383 -7.99 -15.50 12.25
N THR A 384 -8.03 -14.72 13.33
CA THR A 384 -6.85 -14.31 14.08
C THR A 384 -6.79 -14.97 15.43
N HIS A 385 -5.63 -15.54 15.78
CA HIS A 385 -5.45 -16.29 17.03
C HIS A 385 -4.66 -15.51 18.07
N GLN A 386 -3.48 -15.02 17.71
CA GLN A 386 -2.61 -14.23 18.60
C GLN A 386 -2.27 -12.89 17.93
N ILE A 387 -2.55 -11.81 18.63
CA ILE A 387 -2.40 -10.44 18.11
C ILE A 387 -1.56 -9.59 19.06
N ILE A 388 -0.59 -8.87 18.52
CA ILE A 388 0.06 -7.75 19.20
C ILE A 388 -0.44 -6.45 18.57
N TYR A 389 -1.13 -5.65 19.36
CA TYR A 389 -1.52 -4.28 19.01
C TYR A 389 -0.37 -3.33 19.34
N VAL A 390 0.13 -2.61 18.37
CA VAL A 390 1.24 -1.66 18.53
C VAL A 390 0.71 -0.24 18.37
N SER A 391 0.84 0.59 19.39
CA SER A 391 0.37 1.96 19.35
C SER A 391 1.08 2.84 20.37
N ALA A 392 1.21 4.15 20.08
CA ALA A 392 1.59 5.15 21.07
C ALA A 392 0.38 5.63 21.92
N THR A 393 -0.84 5.39 21.42
CA THR A 393 -2.12 5.82 22.02
C THR A 393 -3.19 4.75 21.78
N PRO A 394 -3.12 3.57 22.43
CA PRO A 394 -4.10 2.49 22.26
C PRO A 394 -5.53 2.99 22.46
N ALA A 395 -6.47 2.42 21.71
CA ALA A 395 -7.89 2.70 21.85
C ALA A 395 -8.55 1.75 22.86
N ASP A 396 -9.79 2.05 23.25
CA ASP A 396 -10.52 1.27 24.25
C ASP A 396 -10.75 -0.17 23.78
N TYR A 397 -10.86 -0.38 22.46
CA TYR A 397 -11.00 -1.72 21.88
C TYR A 397 -9.79 -2.60 22.22
N GLU A 398 -8.57 -2.13 21.93
CA GLU A 398 -7.34 -2.89 22.17
C GLU A 398 -7.12 -3.12 23.67
N LEU A 399 -7.41 -2.11 24.50
CA LEU A 399 -7.30 -2.21 25.96
C LEU A 399 -8.30 -3.23 26.54
N ASN A 400 -9.50 -3.31 25.99
CA ASN A 400 -10.49 -4.32 26.40
C ASN A 400 -10.10 -5.72 25.95
N GLU A 401 -9.57 -5.89 24.72
CA GLU A 401 -9.14 -7.19 24.21
C GLU A 401 -7.95 -7.78 24.99
N CYS A 402 -7.06 -6.92 25.53
CA CYS A 402 -5.92 -7.36 26.38
C CYS A 402 -6.23 -7.27 27.89
N GLU A 403 -7.51 -7.12 28.28
CA GLU A 403 -7.93 -7.03 29.68
C GLU A 403 -7.20 -5.93 30.49
N GLY A 404 -6.78 -4.87 29.83
CA GLY A 404 -6.04 -3.75 30.40
C GLY A 404 -4.57 -3.98 30.67
N VAL A 405 -4.03 -5.16 30.33
CA VAL A 405 -2.61 -5.47 30.47
C VAL A 405 -1.82 -4.87 29.30
N VAL A 406 -1.03 -3.85 29.59
CA VAL A 406 -0.26 -3.09 28.59
C VAL A 406 1.23 -3.21 28.85
N VAL A 407 1.98 -3.57 27.82
CA VAL A 407 3.44 -3.57 27.83
C VAL A 407 3.94 -2.19 27.42
N GLU A 408 4.55 -1.45 28.34
CA GLU A 408 5.03 -0.09 28.10
C GLU A 408 6.47 -0.07 27.55
N GLN A 409 6.69 0.74 26.52
CA GLN A 409 7.99 1.04 25.95
C GLN A 409 8.14 2.56 25.75
N LEU A 410 8.51 3.26 26.78
CA LEU A 410 8.54 4.72 26.85
C LEU A 410 9.95 5.31 26.65
N ILE A 411 10.98 4.55 26.94
CA ILE A 411 12.36 5.02 26.86
C ILE A 411 12.85 5.01 25.41
N ARG A 412 13.35 6.18 24.97
CA ARG A 412 14.04 6.33 23.67
C ARG A 412 15.52 6.08 23.85
N PRO A 413 16.14 5.18 23.08
CA PRO A 413 17.59 4.92 23.13
C PRO A 413 18.45 6.16 22.89
N THR A 414 17.92 7.14 22.14
CA THR A 414 18.59 8.42 21.83
C THR A 414 18.61 9.41 23.00
N GLY A 415 17.90 9.12 24.08
CA GLY A 415 17.74 10.02 25.21
C GLY A 415 16.80 11.21 24.97
N LEU A 416 16.19 11.33 23.78
CA LEU A 416 15.28 12.44 23.44
C LEU A 416 14.06 12.46 24.34
N LEU A 417 13.75 13.62 24.86
CA LEU A 417 12.61 13.85 25.75
C LEU A 417 11.32 14.07 24.95
N ASP A 418 10.18 13.78 25.54
CA ASP A 418 8.91 14.30 25.04
C ASP A 418 8.92 15.83 25.10
N PRO A 419 8.26 16.53 24.14
CA PRO A 419 8.28 17.99 24.08
C PRO A 419 7.61 18.60 25.30
N GLU A 420 8.05 19.79 25.66
CA GLU A 420 7.35 20.61 26.65
C GLU A 420 6.09 21.17 26.03
N ILE A 421 4.95 21.07 26.75
CA ILE A 421 3.66 21.60 26.32
C ILE A 421 3.38 22.89 27.08
N GLU A 422 3.18 23.96 26.33
CA GLU A 422 2.78 25.28 26.86
C GLU A 422 1.38 25.62 26.36
N VAL A 423 0.50 26.08 27.26
CA VAL A 423 -0.84 26.58 26.90
C VAL A 423 -0.80 28.09 26.88
N ARG A 424 -1.26 28.70 25.79
CA ARG A 424 -1.34 30.15 25.59
C ARG A 424 -2.76 30.56 25.23
N PRO A 425 -3.20 31.81 25.55
CA PRO A 425 -4.53 32.27 25.19
C PRO A 425 -4.72 32.36 23.67
N THR A 426 -5.97 32.28 23.22
CA THR A 426 -6.31 32.45 21.80
C THR A 426 -6.24 33.89 21.34
N GLU A 427 -6.30 34.85 22.24
CA GLU A 427 -6.13 36.27 21.95
C GLU A 427 -4.72 36.53 21.42
N ASN A 428 -4.61 37.15 20.24
CA ASN A 428 -3.36 37.41 19.51
C ASN A 428 -2.55 36.15 19.15
N GLN A 429 -3.20 34.98 19.07
CA GLN A 429 -2.53 33.70 18.78
C GLN A 429 -1.73 33.72 17.47
N ILE A 430 -2.16 34.49 16.48
CA ILE A 430 -1.48 34.55 15.17
C ILE A 430 -0.19 35.35 15.27
N ASP A 431 -0.19 36.47 15.95
CA ASP A 431 1.02 37.33 16.12
C ASP A 431 2.07 36.58 16.98
N ASP A 432 1.63 35.93 18.05
CA ASP A 432 2.49 35.09 18.88
C ASP A 432 3.06 33.91 18.09
N LEU A 433 2.23 33.23 17.29
CA LEU A 433 2.67 32.14 16.41
C LEU A 433 3.72 32.65 15.41
N MET A 434 3.53 33.79 14.79
CA MET A 434 4.48 34.36 13.84
C MET A 434 5.83 34.64 14.51
N GLU A 435 5.85 35.23 15.71
CA GLU A 435 7.07 35.42 16.48
C GLU A 435 7.79 34.09 16.75
N GLN A 436 7.06 33.07 17.16
CA GLN A 436 7.62 31.73 17.39
C GLN A 436 8.16 31.08 16.10
N ILE A 437 7.51 31.30 14.97
CA ILE A 437 7.98 30.82 13.65
C ILE A 437 9.31 31.49 13.31
N VAL A 438 9.41 32.82 13.40
CA VAL A 438 10.64 33.58 13.09
C VAL A 438 11.82 33.10 13.93
N GLN A 439 11.62 32.93 15.25
CA GLN A 439 12.64 32.41 16.17
C GLN A 439 13.16 31.01 15.77
N ARG A 440 12.28 30.15 15.21
CA ARG A 440 12.65 28.79 14.78
C ARG A 440 13.33 28.80 13.40
N THR A 441 12.85 29.62 12.49
CA THR A 441 13.41 29.77 11.15
C THR A 441 14.86 30.30 11.20
N GLU A 442 15.16 31.23 12.09
CA GLU A 442 16.53 31.71 12.34
C GLU A 442 17.48 30.58 12.75
N ARG A 443 16.97 29.55 13.44
CA ARG A 443 17.73 28.36 13.83
C ARG A 443 17.73 27.27 12.77
N LYS A 444 17.11 27.50 11.62
CA LYS A 444 16.88 26.51 10.54
C LYS A 444 16.05 25.30 10.98
N GLU A 445 15.20 25.49 11.98
CA GLU A 445 14.24 24.49 12.45
C GLU A 445 12.90 24.65 11.71
N ARG A 446 12.04 23.63 11.75
CA ARG A 446 10.75 23.60 11.06
C ARG A 446 9.60 23.65 12.05
N VAL A 447 8.47 24.19 11.58
CA VAL A 447 7.26 24.37 12.40
C VAL A 447 6.08 23.65 11.75
N LEU A 448 5.31 22.92 12.55
CA LEU A 448 4.01 22.38 12.16
C LEU A 448 2.90 23.18 12.84
N VAL A 449 1.89 23.56 12.06
CA VAL A 449 0.71 24.27 12.57
C VAL A 449 -0.54 23.43 12.27
N THR A 450 -1.35 23.14 13.29
CA THR A 450 -2.58 22.39 13.10
C THR A 450 -3.80 23.27 13.26
N THR A 451 -4.70 23.21 12.28
CA THR A 451 -5.97 23.94 12.24
C THR A 451 -7.16 22.97 12.33
N LEU A 452 -8.37 23.50 12.47
CA LEU A 452 -9.60 22.70 12.55
C LEU A 452 -10.22 22.43 11.18
N THR A 453 -10.03 23.31 10.21
CA THR A 453 -10.69 23.21 8.91
C THR A 453 -9.69 23.38 7.77
N LYS A 454 -10.02 22.84 6.58
CA LYS A 454 -9.23 23.00 5.34
C LYS A 454 -9.07 24.48 4.98
N ARG A 455 -10.18 25.22 5.01
CA ARG A 455 -10.21 26.64 4.70
C ARG A 455 -9.28 27.44 5.62
N MET A 456 -9.30 27.16 6.93
CA MET A 456 -8.40 27.80 7.88
C MET A 456 -6.93 27.46 7.59
N ALA A 457 -6.62 26.24 7.12
CA ALA A 457 -5.25 25.88 6.73
C ALA A 457 -4.78 26.66 5.50
N GLU A 458 -5.63 26.81 4.49
CA GLU A 458 -5.36 27.57 3.28
C GLU A 458 -5.18 29.05 3.58
N GLU A 459 -6.14 29.69 4.30
CA GLU A 459 -6.10 31.09 4.68
C GLU A 459 -4.88 31.41 5.57
N MET A 460 -4.53 30.51 6.51
CA MET A 460 -3.34 30.66 7.34
C MET A 460 -2.05 30.59 6.52
N SER A 461 -1.97 29.64 5.58
CA SER A 461 -0.81 29.50 4.71
C SER A 461 -0.64 30.75 3.82
N GLU A 462 -1.72 31.26 3.25
CA GLU A 462 -1.69 32.49 2.45
C GLU A 462 -1.28 33.71 3.30
N TYR A 463 -1.82 33.82 4.51
CA TYR A 463 -1.47 34.90 5.43
C TYR A 463 0.03 34.90 5.78
N LEU A 464 0.61 33.74 6.11
CA LEU A 464 2.02 33.58 6.42
C LEU A 464 2.91 33.90 5.20
N LEU A 465 2.52 33.44 3.99
CA LEU A 465 3.24 33.77 2.74
C LEU A 465 3.27 35.28 2.49
N ASN A 466 2.16 35.97 2.69
CA ASN A 466 2.07 37.43 2.52
C ASN A 466 2.97 38.22 3.51
N HIS A 467 3.34 37.57 4.63
CA HIS A 467 4.29 38.10 5.60
C HIS A 467 5.74 37.62 5.42
N GLY A 468 6.03 36.98 4.27
CA GLY A 468 7.38 36.55 3.90
C GLY A 468 7.85 35.23 4.50
N ILE A 469 6.97 34.47 5.16
CA ILE A 469 7.27 33.14 5.72
C ILE A 469 7.00 32.07 4.66
N GLN A 470 8.03 31.27 4.34
CA GLN A 470 7.89 30.18 3.39
C GLN A 470 7.06 29.04 3.99
N THR A 471 5.85 28.86 3.49
CA THR A 471 4.89 27.91 4.03
C THR A 471 4.19 27.09 2.95
N ALA A 472 3.75 25.90 3.32
CA ALA A 472 2.85 25.07 2.54
C ALA A 472 1.71 24.55 3.42
N TYR A 473 0.62 24.06 2.80
CA TYR A 473 -0.46 23.42 3.52
C TYR A 473 -0.72 22.01 3.02
N ILE A 474 -1.26 21.17 3.91
CA ILE A 474 -1.71 19.80 3.60
C ILE A 474 -3.10 19.56 4.16
N HIS A 475 -4.01 19.07 3.31
CA HIS A 475 -5.33 18.56 3.69
C HIS A 475 -5.74 17.34 2.85
N SER A 476 -6.97 16.84 3.01
CA SER A 476 -7.44 15.59 2.37
C SER A 476 -7.40 15.61 0.84
N ASP A 477 -7.49 16.79 0.21
CA ASP A 477 -7.60 16.94 -1.24
C ASP A 477 -6.23 17.02 -1.94
N VAL A 478 -5.14 17.09 -1.16
CA VAL A 478 -3.76 17.02 -1.67
C VAL A 478 -3.44 15.58 -2.06
N THR A 479 -3.00 15.37 -3.29
CA THR A 479 -2.65 14.04 -3.79
C THR A 479 -1.50 13.41 -3.00
N THR A 480 -1.39 12.08 -3.00
CA THR A 480 -0.32 11.38 -2.29
C THR A 480 1.07 11.80 -2.79
N LEU A 481 1.24 11.98 -4.10
CA LEU A 481 2.51 12.41 -4.71
C LEU A 481 2.87 13.85 -4.31
N ASP A 482 1.90 14.76 -4.34
CA ASP A 482 2.15 16.15 -3.95
C ASP A 482 2.45 16.25 -2.45
N ARG A 483 1.82 15.42 -1.62
CA ARG A 483 2.15 15.33 -0.20
C ARG A 483 3.60 14.94 0.02
N ILE A 484 4.11 13.92 -0.68
CA ILE A 484 5.52 13.50 -0.59
C ILE A 484 6.43 14.67 -0.97
N LYS A 485 6.17 15.34 -2.09
CA LYS A 485 6.95 16.52 -2.54
C LYS A 485 6.94 17.67 -1.53
N ILE A 486 5.78 17.96 -0.91
CA ILE A 486 5.67 19.01 0.12
C ILE A 486 6.52 18.65 1.34
N LEU A 487 6.48 17.40 1.79
CA LEU A 487 7.27 16.93 2.93
C LEU A 487 8.79 16.96 2.64
N GLU A 488 9.22 16.59 1.45
CA GLU A 488 10.60 16.70 1.01
C GLU A 488 11.06 18.16 1.00
N LYS A 489 10.23 19.08 0.49
CA LYS A 489 10.51 20.52 0.48
C LYS A 489 10.56 21.11 1.89
N LEU A 490 9.76 20.63 2.84
CA LEU A 490 9.87 21.00 4.25
C LEU A 490 11.20 20.52 4.85
N ARG A 491 11.57 19.27 4.60
CA ARG A 491 12.82 18.68 5.13
C ARG A 491 14.08 19.34 4.57
N ASN A 492 14.11 19.65 3.29
CA ASN A 492 15.27 20.32 2.66
C ASN A 492 15.30 21.84 2.88
N GLY A 493 14.27 22.41 3.52
CA GLY A 493 14.23 23.82 3.89
C GLY A 493 13.69 24.77 2.83
N THR A 494 13.02 24.27 1.80
CA THR A 494 12.28 25.11 0.85
C THR A 494 11.08 25.77 1.54
N PHE A 495 10.47 25.07 2.49
CA PHE A 495 9.43 25.59 3.38
C PHE A 495 9.92 25.57 4.83
N ASP A 496 9.52 26.55 5.61
CA ASP A 496 9.81 26.65 7.04
C ASP A 496 8.63 26.16 7.89
N VAL A 497 7.43 26.35 7.37
CA VAL A 497 6.17 26.02 8.05
C VAL A 497 5.32 25.11 7.20
N LEU A 498 4.72 24.11 7.86
CA LEU A 498 3.68 23.29 7.26
C LEU A 498 2.40 23.42 8.06
N VAL A 499 1.36 23.92 7.39
CA VAL A 499 0.02 24.05 7.96
C VAL A 499 -0.84 22.87 7.55
N GLY A 500 -1.58 22.29 8.47
CA GLY A 500 -2.45 21.16 8.10
C GLY A 500 -3.58 20.91 9.07
N VAL A 501 -4.58 20.14 8.62
CA VAL A 501 -5.66 19.66 9.44
C VAL A 501 -5.26 18.30 10.03
N ASN A 502 -6.01 17.27 9.78
CA ASN A 502 -5.84 15.94 10.37
C ASN A 502 -4.65 15.11 9.82
N LEU A 503 -4.08 15.53 8.69
CA LEU A 503 -3.09 14.73 7.94
C LEU A 503 -1.69 14.69 8.56
N LEU A 504 -1.48 15.45 9.64
CA LEU A 504 -0.22 15.43 10.39
C LEU A 504 -0.13 14.29 11.41
N ARG A 505 -1.15 13.42 11.49
CA ARG A 505 -1.23 12.38 12.52
C ARG A 505 -0.29 11.20 12.28
N GLU A 506 -0.08 10.76 11.04
CA GLU A 506 0.44 9.43 10.76
C GLU A 506 1.59 9.44 9.73
N GLY A 507 2.61 8.62 9.99
CA GLY A 507 3.66 8.32 9.03
C GLY A 507 4.70 9.43 8.77
N LEU A 508 4.62 10.56 9.48
CA LEU A 508 5.58 11.66 9.32
C LEU A 508 6.72 11.53 10.32
N ASP A 509 7.90 11.24 9.80
CA ASP A 509 9.14 11.25 10.56
C ASP A 509 9.96 12.49 10.18
N LEU A 510 9.74 13.58 10.93
CA LEU A 510 10.31 14.90 10.67
C LEU A 510 11.20 15.36 11.83
N PRO A 511 12.45 14.90 11.91
CA PRO A 511 13.35 15.27 13.00
C PRO A 511 13.73 16.77 12.95
N GLU A 512 13.49 17.46 11.84
CA GLU A 512 13.74 18.89 11.68
C GLU A 512 12.70 19.77 12.38
N VAL A 513 11.54 19.19 12.77
CA VAL A 513 10.45 19.93 13.42
C VAL A 513 10.75 20.11 14.90
N SER A 514 10.90 21.37 15.33
CA SER A 514 11.12 21.75 16.73
C SER A 514 9.89 22.37 17.39
N LEU A 515 8.93 22.87 16.62
CA LEU A 515 7.68 23.44 17.16
C LEU A 515 6.46 22.82 16.51
N VAL A 516 5.52 22.44 17.35
CA VAL A 516 4.15 22.10 16.94
C VAL A 516 3.19 23.08 17.59
N ALA A 517 2.49 23.86 16.77
CA ALA A 517 1.45 24.79 17.22
C ALA A 517 0.06 24.22 16.94
N ILE A 518 -0.76 24.18 17.96
CA ILE A 518 -2.15 23.66 17.90
C ILE A 518 -3.09 24.81 18.13
N LEU A 519 -3.71 25.33 17.07
CA LEU A 519 -4.69 26.42 17.17
C LEU A 519 -6.03 25.86 17.67
N ASP A 520 -6.76 26.68 18.42
CA ASP A 520 -8.08 26.31 18.98
C ASP A 520 -8.05 24.92 19.65
N ALA A 521 -7.10 24.71 20.55
CA ALA A 521 -6.90 23.40 21.19
C ALA A 521 -8.04 23.03 22.16
N ASP A 522 -8.81 24.02 22.63
CA ASP A 522 -9.97 23.88 23.51
C ASP A 522 -11.29 23.54 22.80
N LYS A 523 -11.31 23.50 21.47
CA LYS A 523 -12.49 23.11 20.69
C LYS A 523 -12.58 21.59 20.66
N GLU A 524 -13.13 20.99 21.71
CA GLU A 524 -13.26 19.55 21.84
C GLU A 524 -13.95 18.91 20.63
N GLY A 525 -13.44 17.75 20.21
CA GLY A 525 -13.93 16.99 19.07
C GLY A 525 -12.88 15.98 18.59
N PHE A 526 -13.16 15.31 17.50
CA PHE A 526 -12.30 14.27 16.97
C PHE A 526 -10.85 14.74 16.72
N LEU A 527 -10.66 15.99 16.25
CA LEU A 527 -9.34 16.59 15.98
C LEU A 527 -8.60 17.07 17.23
N ARG A 528 -9.27 17.22 18.35
CA ARG A 528 -8.74 17.70 19.63
C ARG A 528 -8.99 16.72 20.78
N SER A 529 -9.25 15.44 20.45
CA SER A 529 -9.29 14.37 21.44
C SER A 529 -7.91 14.15 22.05
N HIS A 530 -7.83 13.58 23.24
CA HIS A 530 -6.57 13.21 23.90
C HIS A 530 -5.61 12.46 22.97
N ARG A 531 -6.09 11.44 22.24
CA ARG A 531 -5.27 10.67 21.28
C ARG A 531 -4.71 11.56 20.18
N SER A 532 -5.55 12.43 19.61
CA SER A 532 -5.14 13.35 18.54
C SER A 532 -4.08 14.34 19.01
N LEU A 533 -4.30 14.96 20.16
CA LEU A 533 -3.38 15.93 20.77
C LEU A 533 -2.03 15.26 21.10
N THR A 534 -2.04 14.07 21.72
CA THR A 534 -0.82 13.32 22.07
C THR A 534 0.00 12.94 20.82
N GLN A 535 -0.65 12.51 19.75
CA GLN A 535 0.05 12.17 18.50
C GLN A 535 0.63 13.39 17.81
N THR A 536 -0.11 14.50 17.80
CA THR A 536 0.35 15.75 17.22
C THR A 536 1.53 16.30 18.01
N ALA A 537 1.44 16.32 19.34
CA ALA A 537 2.54 16.71 20.23
C ALA A 537 3.79 15.85 20.01
N GLY A 538 3.63 14.53 19.84
CA GLY A 538 4.70 13.58 19.60
C GLY A 538 5.53 13.86 18.33
N ARG A 539 5.06 14.71 17.40
CA ARG A 539 5.83 15.10 16.20
C ARG A 539 7.05 15.95 16.54
N ALA A 540 7.00 16.74 17.61
CA ALA A 540 8.16 17.50 18.11
C ALA A 540 9.13 16.65 18.95
N ALA A 541 8.78 15.43 19.33
CA ALA A 541 9.58 14.58 20.22
C ALA A 541 10.88 14.03 19.58
N ARG A 542 11.14 14.31 18.31
CA ARG A 542 12.36 13.89 17.60
C ARG A 542 13.43 14.98 17.53
N ASN A 543 13.09 16.16 17.99
CA ASN A 543 14.01 17.29 18.05
C ASN A 543 14.42 17.57 19.49
N VAL A 544 15.71 17.88 19.72
CA VAL A 544 16.23 18.23 21.07
C VAL A 544 15.54 19.47 21.62
N ASN A 545 15.18 20.41 20.74
CA ASN A 545 14.48 21.65 21.07
C ASN A 545 12.96 21.53 20.91
N GLY A 546 12.42 20.31 20.96
CA GLY A 546 11.01 20.02 20.74
C GLY A 546 10.11 20.75 21.74
N LYS A 547 9.15 21.55 21.22
CA LYS A 547 8.16 22.29 21.99
C LYS A 547 6.78 22.18 21.34
N VAL A 548 5.74 22.20 22.15
CA VAL A 548 4.34 22.27 21.71
C VAL A 548 3.68 23.48 22.34
N ILE A 549 2.98 24.25 21.52
CA ILE A 549 2.14 25.35 21.99
C ILE A 549 0.69 25.01 21.66
N MET A 550 -0.15 24.98 22.67
CA MET A 550 -1.60 24.83 22.56
C MET A 550 -2.25 26.17 22.79
N TYR A 551 -2.85 26.75 21.76
CA TYR A 551 -3.63 27.98 21.91
C TYR A 551 -5.03 27.62 22.34
N ALA A 552 -5.40 28.06 23.57
CA ALA A 552 -6.65 27.72 24.22
C ALA A 552 -6.99 28.74 25.32
N ASP A 553 -8.27 29.06 25.47
CA ASP A 553 -8.73 29.96 26.53
C ASP A 553 -9.04 29.20 27.83
N HIS A 554 -9.23 27.90 27.73
CA HIS A 554 -9.41 27.00 28.89
C HIS A 554 -8.81 25.63 28.61
N ILE A 555 -8.36 24.95 29.66
CA ILE A 555 -7.81 23.60 29.55
C ILE A 555 -8.98 22.60 29.61
N THR A 556 -9.15 21.83 28.54
CA THR A 556 -10.14 20.75 28.45
C THR A 556 -9.63 19.46 29.10
N ALA A 557 -10.54 18.51 29.33
CA ALA A 557 -10.13 17.18 29.84
C ALA A 557 -9.14 16.45 28.92
N SER A 558 -9.34 16.55 27.60
CA SER A 558 -8.44 15.99 26.60
C SER A 558 -7.05 16.63 26.61
N MET A 559 -6.98 17.95 26.79
CA MET A 559 -5.70 18.66 26.93
C MET A 559 -4.99 18.26 28.23
N GLN A 560 -5.70 18.22 29.35
CA GLN A 560 -5.12 17.87 30.66
C GLN A 560 -4.50 16.47 30.62
N LEU A 561 -5.24 15.47 30.11
CA LEU A 561 -4.70 14.11 29.93
C LEU A 561 -3.45 14.05 29.05
N THR A 562 -3.41 14.88 27.99
CA THR A 562 -2.24 14.95 27.10
C THR A 562 -1.03 15.56 27.81
N ILE A 563 -1.25 16.64 28.56
CA ILE A 563 -0.20 17.33 29.33
C ILE A 563 0.37 16.37 30.39
N ASP A 564 -0.49 15.75 31.17
CA ASP A 564 -0.10 14.84 32.27
C ASP A 564 0.69 13.65 31.75
N GLU A 565 0.20 13.01 30.68
CA GLU A 565 0.89 11.86 30.07
C GLU A 565 2.23 12.25 29.43
N THR A 566 2.29 13.38 28.76
CA THR A 566 3.56 13.87 28.18
C THR A 566 4.58 14.20 29.27
N GLN A 567 4.12 14.81 30.37
CA GLN A 567 4.97 15.10 31.51
C GLN A 567 5.45 13.82 32.23
N ARG A 568 4.59 12.81 32.37
CA ARG A 568 4.95 11.50 32.94
C ARG A 568 6.07 10.85 32.10
N ARG A 569 5.90 10.82 30.78
CA ARG A 569 6.88 10.25 29.82
C ARG A 569 8.20 11.01 29.86
N ARG A 570 8.13 12.35 29.89
CA ARG A 570 9.32 13.21 29.98
C ARG A 570 10.09 12.96 31.25
N THR A 571 9.43 12.87 32.41
CA THR A 571 10.05 12.58 33.71
C THR A 571 10.73 11.21 33.74
N LYS A 572 10.06 10.16 33.22
CA LYS A 572 10.62 8.80 33.14
C LYS A 572 11.89 8.78 32.27
N GLN A 573 11.87 9.48 31.12
CA GLN A 573 13.03 9.58 30.25
C GLN A 573 14.18 10.36 30.87
N LEU A 574 13.91 11.46 31.58
CA LEU A 574 14.93 12.23 32.29
C LEU A 574 15.65 11.39 33.35
N GLN A 575 14.89 10.71 34.20
CA GLN A 575 15.44 9.82 35.23
C GLN A 575 16.30 8.72 34.62
N TYR A 576 15.86 8.16 33.51
CA TYR A 576 16.65 7.15 32.79
C TYR A 576 17.97 7.74 32.22
N ASN A 577 17.90 8.93 31.63
CA ASN A 577 19.07 9.60 31.08
C ASN A 577 20.11 9.92 32.18
N GLU A 578 19.65 10.44 33.33
CA GLU A 578 20.51 10.74 34.48
C GLU A 578 21.16 9.49 35.04
N ALA A 579 20.40 8.41 35.21
CA ALA A 579 20.90 7.15 35.75
C ALA A 579 21.95 6.49 34.85
N HIS A 580 21.88 6.71 33.51
CA HIS A 580 22.79 6.08 32.55
C HIS A 580 23.77 7.06 31.90
N GLY A 581 23.79 8.33 32.31
CA GLY A 581 24.70 9.36 31.77
C GLY A 581 24.45 9.65 30.28
N ILE A 582 23.21 9.55 29.81
CA ILE A 582 22.84 9.73 28.41
C ILE A 582 22.55 11.21 28.14
N THR A 583 23.25 11.78 27.17
CA THR A 583 22.94 13.11 26.63
C THR A 583 22.01 12.97 25.42
N PRO A 584 20.84 13.66 25.39
CA PRO A 584 19.94 13.62 24.25
C PRO A 584 20.63 14.00 22.93
N THR A 585 20.49 13.12 21.93
CA THR A 585 21.11 13.34 20.62
C THR A 585 20.06 13.31 19.50
N GLN A 586 20.11 14.30 18.61
CA GLN A 586 19.20 14.36 17.47
C GLN A 586 19.58 13.33 16.39
N ILE A 587 18.61 12.59 15.91
CA ILE A 587 18.79 11.66 14.80
C ILE A 587 18.93 12.46 13.51
N LYS A 588 20.07 12.34 12.82
CA LYS A 588 20.25 12.82 11.44
C LYS A 588 19.93 11.67 10.48
N LYS A 589 18.74 11.65 9.91
CA LYS A 589 18.42 10.74 8.79
C LYS A 589 18.99 11.32 7.50
N ALA A 590 19.80 10.56 6.78
CA ALA A 590 20.15 10.90 5.40
C ALA A 590 18.86 11.06 4.58
N LEU A 591 18.79 12.10 3.76
CA LEU A 591 17.73 12.27 2.77
C LEU A 591 17.87 11.13 1.74
N LYS A 592 17.32 9.98 2.03
CA LYS A 592 17.07 8.98 1.00
C LYS A 592 15.82 9.42 0.27
N ASN A 593 15.91 9.59 -1.03
CA ASN A 593 14.74 9.83 -1.88
C ASN A 593 13.75 8.69 -1.63
N SER A 594 12.61 9.00 -1.01
CA SER A 594 11.52 8.06 -0.79
C SER A 594 10.83 7.63 -2.11
N LEU A 595 11.29 8.16 -3.23
CA LEU A 595 10.85 7.82 -4.59
C LEU A 595 11.63 6.62 -5.19
N SER A 596 12.59 6.03 -4.48
CA SER A 596 13.39 4.90 -5.01
C SER A 596 12.66 3.54 -5.07
N TYR A 597 11.34 3.52 -5.02
CA TYR A 597 10.56 2.36 -5.46
C TYR A 597 10.56 2.16 -6.98
N GLY A 598 10.94 3.21 -7.76
CA GLY A 598 11.17 3.15 -9.21
C GLY A 598 12.63 2.91 -9.59
N ASP A 599 13.60 3.32 -8.76
CA ASP A 599 15.01 3.37 -9.17
C ASP A 599 15.70 1.99 -9.33
N SER A 600 15.16 0.92 -8.73
CA SER A 600 15.69 -0.42 -9.02
C SER A 600 15.13 -1.00 -10.32
N SER A 601 13.91 -0.65 -10.70
CA SER A 601 13.32 -0.96 -12.00
C SER A 601 13.92 -0.06 -13.09
N ASP A 602 14.06 1.24 -12.83
CA ASP A 602 14.66 2.19 -13.78
C ASP A 602 16.14 1.94 -14.01
N ALA A 603 16.91 1.53 -12.99
CA ALA A 603 18.30 1.11 -13.17
C ALA A 603 18.40 -0.23 -13.93
N ARG A 604 17.46 -1.14 -13.76
CA ARG A 604 17.37 -2.39 -14.53
C ARG A 604 16.80 -2.17 -15.94
N GLU A 605 15.84 -1.26 -16.10
CA GLU A 605 15.36 -0.83 -17.43
C GLU A 605 16.46 -0.10 -18.21
N LEU A 606 17.23 0.77 -17.57
CA LEU A 606 18.42 1.39 -18.20
C LEU A 606 19.51 0.36 -18.55
N GLN A 607 19.67 -0.72 -17.78
CA GLN A 607 20.53 -1.83 -18.16
C GLN A 607 19.92 -2.69 -19.27
N ARG A 608 18.60 -2.92 -19.28
CA ARG A 608 17.88 -3.57 -20.38
C ARG A 608 17.99 -2.76 -21.67
N GLU A 609 17.84 -1.44 -21.60
CA GLU A 609 18.02 -0.53 -22.75
C GLU A 609 19.48 -0.47 -23.24
N SER A 610 20.46 -0.62 -22.34
CA SER A 610 21.88 -0.60 -22.76
C SER A 610 22.32 -1.90 -23.42
N THR A 611 21.67 -3.04 -23.13
CA THR A 611 21.92 -4.33 -23.79
C THR A 611 21.04 -4.58 -25.03
N ALA A 612 19.92 -3.85 -25.17
CA ALA A 612 19.03 -3.92 -26.34
C ALA A 612 19.44 -3.00 -27.51
N LYS A 613 20.59 -2.34 -27.42
CA LYS A 613 21.05 -1.33 -28.42
C LYS A 613 21.51 -1.87 -29.79
N ASP A 614 21.04 -3.03 -30.21
CA ASP A 614 21.30 -3.54 -31.58
C ASP A 614 20.04 -3.77 -32.43
N LEU A 615 18.89 -3.17 -32.09
CA LEU A 615 17.74 -3.14 -32.99
C LEU A 615 17.08 -1.74 -32.97
N PRO A 616 16.80 -1.12 -34.12
CA PRO A 616 16.27 0.22 -34.18
C PRO A 616 14.80 0.23 -33.80
N THR A 617 14.50 0.66 -32.58
CA THR A 617 13.16 1.07 -32.17
C THR A 617 12.97 2.54 -32.49
N VAL A 618 11.99 2.82 -33.33
CA VAL A 618 11.59 4.17 -33.71
C VAL A 618 10.91 4.84 -32.49
N ALA A 619 11.69 5.60 -31.73
CA ALA A 619 11.16 6.51 -30.72
C ALA A 619 10.88 7.86 -31.41
N PHE A 620 9.61 8.14 -31.68
CA PHE A 620 9.15 9.46 -32.07
C PHE A 620 9.24 10.39 -30.86
N ALA A 621 10.22 11.28 -30.83
CA ALA A 621 10.32 12.55 -30.10
C ALA A 621 11.61 12.78 -29.30
N ALA A 622 12.73 12.20 -29.71
CA ALA A 622 14.06 12.75 -29.43
C ALA A 622 14.81 12.79 -30.76
N ASP A 623 14.22 13.44 -31.75
CA ASP A 623 14.77 13.43 -33.09
C ASP A 623 15.65 14.66 -33.28
N PRO A 624 16.95 14.48 -33.59
CA PRO A 624 17.83 15.57 -34.02
C PRO A 624 17.29 16.35 -35.24
N ILE A 625 16.21 15.87 -35.84
CA ILE A 625 15.51 16.53 -36.96
C ILE A 625 14.74 17.76 -36.46
N VAL A 626 14.09 17.69 -35.29
CA VAL A 626 13.29 18.81 -34.72
C VAL A 626 14.21 20.00 -34.37
N GLU A 627 15.39 19.75 -33.83
CA GLU A 627 16.41 20.78 -33.57
C GLU A 627 16.93 21.47 -34.84
N ARG A 628 16.85 20.81 -36.00
CA ARG A 628 17.29 21.35 -37.30
C ARG A 628 16.18 21.94 -38.16
N MET A 629 14.91 21.81 -37.72
CA MET A 629 13.78 22.40 -38.42
C MET A 629 13.80 23.93 -38.38
N THR A 630 13.47 24.57 -39.49
CA THR A 630 13.27 26.02 -39.53
C THR A 630 11.93 26.39 -38.84
N ARG A 631 11.81 27.64 -38.41
CA ARG A 631 10.59 28.16 -37.77
C ARG A 631 9.34 27.85 -38.57
N GLN A 632 9.39 28.06 -39.91
CA GLN A 632 8.27 27.74 -40.82
C GLN A 632 7.93 26.25 -40.89
N GLN A 633 8.91 25.38 -40.77
CA GLN A 633 8.71 23.92 -40.73
C GLN A 633 8.08 23.49 -39.42
N LEU A 634 8.48 24.08 -38.28
CA LEU A 634 7.88 23.83 -36.97
C LEU A 634 6.41 24.28 -36.92
N GLU A 635 6.10 25.48 -37.43
CA GLU A 635 4.74 25.99 -37.51
C GLU A 635 3.83 25.07 -38.34
N LYS A 636 4.33 24.55 -39.45
CA LYS A 636 3.60 23.62 -40.32
C LYS A 636 3.39 22.26 -39.65
N CYS A 637 4.36 21.77 -38.90
CA CYS A 637 4.28 20.55 -38.12
C CYS A 637 3.25 20.64 -36.98
N ILE A 638 3.21 21.78 -36.28
CA ILE A 638 2.21 22.09 -35.26
C ILE A 638 0.80 22.11 -35.84
N GLU A 639 0.63 22.71 -37.00
CA GLU A 639 -0.68 22.80 -37.68
C GLU A 639 -1.17 21.40 -38.09
N GLU A 640 -0.32 20.56 -38.62
CA GLU A 640 -0.63 19.20 -39.06
C GLU A 640 -0.93 18.28 -37.87
N THR A 641 -0.14 18.35 -36.78
CA THR A 641 -0.37 17.60 -35.55
C THR A 641 -1.65 18.04 -34.84
N THR A 642 -1.97 19.35 -34.89
CA THR A 642 -3.25 19.88 -34.38
C THR A 642 -4.44 19.34 -35.17
N ARG A 643 -4.30 19.17 -36.48
CA ARG A 643 -5.35 18.57 -37.32
C ARG A 643 -5.58 17.11 -36.94
N LEU A 644 -4.48 16.32 -36.78
CA LEU A 644 -4.55 14.91 -36.38
C LEU A 644 -5.16 14.75 -34.98
N MET A 645 -4.82 15.62 -34.04
CA MET A 645 -5.43 15.66 -32.70
C MET A 645 -6.95 15.82 -32.78
N LYS A 646 -7.41 16.79 -33.57
CA LYS A 646 -8.87 17.04 -33.78
C LYS A 646 -9.57 15.90 -34.50
N GLU A 647 -8.92 15.23 -35.43
CA GLU A 647 -9.44 14.05 -36.11
C GLU A 647 -9.58 12.86 -35.18
N SER A 648 -8.57 12.59 -34.34
CA SER A 648 -8.61 11.55 -33.33
C SER A 648 -9.68 11.82 -32.28
N ALA A 649 -9.81 13.05 -31.81
CA ALA A 649 -10.89 13.46 -30.91
C ALA A 649 -12.30 13.27 -31.51
N LYS A 650 -12.48 13.54 -32.80
CA LYS A 650 -13.75 13.27 -33.51
C LYS A 650 -14.05 11.78 -33.63
N LYS A 651 -13.04 10.92 -33.70
CA LYS A 651 -13.17 9.46 -33.72
C LYS A 651 -13.30 8.86 -32.31
N LEU A 652 -13.36 9.70 -31.27
CA LEU A 652 -13.41 9.33 -29.87
C LEU A 652 -12.15 8.57 -29.38
N ASP A 653 -11.06 8.64 -30.12
CA ASP A 653 -9.75 8.11 -29.70
C ASP A 653 -9.00 9.14 -28.85
N PHE A 654 -9.40 9.24 -27.59
CA PHE A 654 -8.88 10.23 -26.66
C PHE A 654 -7.42 9.96 -26.26
N MET A 655 -6.97 8.70 -26.33
CA MET A 655 -5.54 8.35 -26.05
C MET A 655 -4.64 8.92 -27.12
N GLN A 656 -4.97 8.73 -28.38
CA GLN A 656 -4.21 9.25 -29.50
C GLN A 656 -4.31 10.78 -29.59
N ALA A 657 -5.48 11.36 -29.28
CA ALA A 657 -5.64 12.80 -29.18
C ALA A 657 -4.78 13.43 -28.08
N ALA A 658 -4.63 12.77 -26.92
CA ALA A 658 -3.75 13.21 -25.85
C ALA A 658 -2.26 13.16 -26.24
N GLN A 659 -1.82 12.11 -26.94
CA GLN A 659 -0.46 12.01 -27.46
C GLN A 659 -0.13 13.16 -28.41
N TYR A 660 -1.00 13.44 -29.37
CA TYR A 660 -0.82 14.58 -30.29
C TYR A 660 -0.82 15.93 -29.56
N ARG A 661 -1.64 16.10 -28.53
CA ARG A 661 -1.62 17.32 -27.71
C ARG A 661 -0.25 17.52 -27.02
N ASP A 662 0.30 16.45 -26.43
CA ASP A 662 1.57 16.50 -25.72
C ASP A 662 2.75 16.75 -26.69
N GLU A 663 2.64 16.27 -27.94
CA GLU A 663 3.58 16.54 -29.02
C GLU A 663 3.50 18.01 -29.47
N ILE A 664 2.31 18.57 -29.62
CA ILE A 664 2.10 20.01 -29.93
C ILE A 664 2.77 20.89 -28.87
N ILE A 665 2.63 20.57 -27.58
CA ILE A 665 3.25 21.32 -26.48
C ILE A 665 4.79 21.32 -26.60
N LYS A 666 5.38 20.18 -26.99
CA LYS A 666 6.82 20.07 -27.19
C LYS A 666 7.30 20.90 -28.40
N LEU A 667 6.60 20.79 -29.52
CA LEU A 667 6.90 21.55 -30.74
C LEU A 667 6.74 23.08 -30.53
N GLN A 668 5.76 23.50 -29.74
CA GLN A 668 5.59 24.90 -29.36
C GLN A 668 6.72 25.44 -28.51
N LYS A 669 7.23 24.64 -27.54
CA LYS A 669 8.40 25.02 -26.76
C LYS A 669 9.67 25.18 -27.64
N GLU A 670 9.86 24.32 -28.60
CA GLU A 670 10.97 24.43 -29.56
C GLU A 670 10.81 25.65 -30.48
N LEU A 671 9.57 25.99 -30.84
CA LEU A 671 9.27 27.17 -31.62
C LEU A 671 9.55 28.48 -30.85
N GLU A 672 9.31 28.50 -29.54
CA GLU A 672 9.63 29.66 -28.65
C GLU A 672 11.13 29.81 -28.43
N LEU A 673 11.93 28.78 -28.56
CA LEU A 673 13.39 28.80 -28.40
C LEU A 673 14.11 29.25 -29.69
N LYS A 674 13.41 29.34 -30.83
CA LYS A 674 13.87 29.82 -32.15
C LYS A 674 13.20 31.10 -32.58
#